data_f682c6a6fdb3069b7be6a369d5199b1f
#
_entry.id   f682c6a6fdb3069b7be6a369d5199b1f
#
_cell.length_a   1.000
_cell.length_b   1.000
_cell.length_c   1.000
_cell.angle_alpha   90.00
_cell.angle_beta   90.00
_cell.angle_gamma   90.00
#
_symmetry.space_group_name_H-M   'P 1'
#
loop_
_entity.id
_entity.type
_entity.pdbx_description
1 polymer ?
#
loop_
_entity_poly.entity_id
_entity_poly.type
_entity_poly.pdbx_seq_one_letter_code
_entity_poly.pdbx_strand_id
1 'polypeptide(L)'
;MAVGVFALLSLPVERYPDVQMGEVLITTMYPGASPKDVESLVTQEIENALDDLESVEYIRSSSYRGRSSIIVKFIDDSDYQKLFSELRLKVLGNMNELPEMIDPPEFDNISVSLWLPTVMVNLIGERSNSALNLMAEEMKIQLRSIPGVKEVTLSGDYTREFHVILDPSRMDELGVTFDETVKALNAANIVYPAGDALNETGEFVIVVDERFRTRQDIAEVVIRKDSDGSFVRVEDVLSRANLNYRDPFIITSVNGMNCVSLKIIKNKSGNILDIVPNVLEVVDHFQDKLAKEGVQVVLTQDQRVYVDESITTLGNNLLVGIILVSLIIWSFMGFRNAVLAMVGIPFSFLLTMIFMWATGNSLNEISLFAFVLVSGIIVDDAIVVVENIYRHLQEGESLQEAVVNGTSEVTFPVIAATSTTVAAFLPMLIMTGSTGEFFAQIPIAITAAIAASLFECLIILPLHFQDWPGKKQVLRTVRYKYTAGTERPLMAWVRRGTNRIVAKTLRFRWTTLFLVFFLFFVSLGIMFVSFTGKFPLIRVEFYPADYTYYYIELEGPVGTALETTSEKLKEVSSFLLPNRPDELQSITAMAGFFLTKDYRPVFGSNVGHLLVELPQKGDRNFTRIENNDPSEHLNNVLKKIDTFVNDDWSVRVRP
;
A
#
# COMPACT_ATOMS: atom_id res chain seq x y z
N MET A 1 8.85 30.45 1.37
CA MET A 1 9.89 29.42 1.45
C MET A 1 9.94 28.71 2.80
N ALA A 2 10.09 29.37 3.97
CA ALA A 2 10.13 28.67 5.27
C ALA A 2 8.90 27.78 5.54
N VAL A 3 7.70 28.30 5.28
CA VAL A 3 6.46 27.52 5.39
C VAL A 3 6.43 26.33 4.42
N GLY A 4 6.98 26.48 3.21
CA GLY A 4 7.06 25.40 2.23
C GLY A 4 8.02 24.28 2.67
N VAL A 5 9.16 24.64 3.28
CA VAL A 5 10.08 23.66 3.85
C VAL A 5 9.45 22.96 5.05
N PHE A 6 8.74 23.68 5.90
CA PHE A 6 7.98 23.10 7.00
C PHE A 6 6.91 22.11 6.47
N ALA A 7 6.15 22.51 5.45
CA ALA A 7 5.15 21.63 4.83
C ALA A 7 5.78 20.36 4.24
N LEU A 8 6.92 20.49 3.53
CA LEU A 8 7.66 19.36 2.99
C LEU A 8 8.09 18.36 4.07
N LEU A 9 8.60 18.86 5.20
CA LEU A 9 9.04 18.03 6.33
C LEU A 9 7.88 17.45 7.15
N SER A 10 6.68 18.02 7.02
CA SER A 10 5.47 17.59 7.73
C SER A 10 4.56 16.70 6.89
N LEU A 11 4.81 16.59 5.59
CA LEU A 11 4.03 15.70 4.70
C LEU A 11 4.27 14.24 5.07
N PRO A 12 3.20 13.43 5.19
CA PRO A 12 3.32 11.99 5.31
C PRO A 12 4.02 11.42 4.08
N VAL A 13 5.00 10.56 4.30
CA VAL A 13 5.70 9.84 3.22
C VAL A 13 5.26 8.39 3.23
N GLU A 14 4.90 7.88 2.05
CA GLU A 14 4.45 6.51 1.85
C GLU A 14 4.81 6.02 0.45
N ARG A 15 4.77 4.72 0.22
CA ARG A 15 5.04 4.17 -1.11
C ARG A 15 3.89 4.47 -2.06
N TYR A 16 2.69 4.02 -1.70
CA TYR A 16 1.45 4.25 -2.44
C TYR A 16 0.41 4.93 -1.56
N PRO A 17 -0.49 5.72 -2.11
CA PRO A 17 -1.58 6.30 -1.34
C PRO A 17 -2.46 5.18 -0.75
N ASP A 18 -2.89 5.35 0.50
CA ASP A 18 -3.79 4.40 1.15
C ASP A 18 -5.23 4.56 0.65
N VAL A 19 -5.48 3.93 -0.50
CA VAL A 19 -6.76 3.96 -1.19
C VAL A 19 -7.68 2.88 -0.63
N GLN A 20 -8.94 3.25 -0.37
CA GLN A 20 -9.99 2.30 0.00
C GLN A 20 -10.53 1.60 -1.25
N MET A 21 -10.58 0.27 -1.21
CA MET A 21 -11.09 -0.50 -2.35
C MET A 21 -12.62 -0.55 -2.42
N GLY A 22 -13.30 0.09 -1.46
CA GLY A 22 -14.77 0.04 -1.36
C GLY A 22 -15.30 -1.35 -1.01
N GLU A 23 -14.45 -2.20 -0.47
CA GLU A 23 -14.74 -3.57 -0.10
C GLU A 23 -14.55 -3.79 1.40
N VAL A 24 -15.43 -4.61 1.97
CA VAL A 24 -15.36 -5.08 3.37
C VAL A 24 -15.28 -6.59 3.37
N LEU A 25 -14.29 -7.14 4.05
CA LEU A 25 -14.19 -8.56 4.35
C LEU A 25 -14.81 -8.82 5.73
N ILE A 26 -15.83 -9.66 5.78
CA ILE A 26 -16.43 -10.17 7.01
C ILE A 26 -15.94 -11.59 7.20
N THR A 27 -15.27 -11.84 8.30
CA THR A 27 -14.77 -13.18 8.66
C THR A 27 -15.47 -13.65 9.93
N THR A 28 -16.07 -14.83 9.91
CA THR A 28 -16.71 -15.43 11.08
C THR A 28 -16.18 -16.84 11.27
N MET A 29 -15.65 -17.12 12.45
CA MET A 29 -15.13 -18.44 12.80
C MET A 29 -16.21 -19.28 13.48
N TYR A 30 -16.38 -20.51 13.00
CA TYR A 30 -17.24 -21.53 13.58
C TYR A 30 -16.46 -22.83 13.72
N PRO A 31 -15.60 -22.97 14.72
CA PRO A 31 -14.69 -24.09 14.88
C PRO A 31 -15.40 -25.44 14.89
N GLY A 32 -14.87 -26.40 14.13
CA GLY A 32 -15.41 -27.77 14.04
C GLY A 32 -16.55 -27.95 13.03
N ALA A 33 -17.16 -26.90 12.53
CA ALA A 33 -18.27 -26.99 11.56
C ALA A 33 -17.81 -27.42 10.16
N SER A 34 -18.64 -28.21 9.48
CA SER A 34 -18.42 -28.52 8.07
C SER A 34 -18.69 -27.29 7.18
N PRO A 35 -18.15 -27.25 5.93
CA PRO A 35 -18.45 -26.14 5.02
C PRO A 35 -19.95 -25.92 4.79
N LYS A 36 -20.73 -26.99 4.78
CA LYS A 36 -22.18 -26.94 4.59
C LYS A 36 -22.89 -26.36 5.82
N ASP A 37 -22.44 -26.71 7.03
CA ASP A 37 -22.99 -26.14 8.26
C ASP A 37 -22.62 -24.65 8.38
N VAL A 38 -21.38 -24.28 8.03
CA VAL A 38 -20.95 -22.88 7.95
C VAL A 38 -21.82 -22.11 6.96
N GLU A 39 -22.09 -22.69 5.77
CA GLU A 39 -22.95 -22.09 4.77
C GLU A 39 -24.34 -21.81 5.29
N SER A 40 -25.01 -22.84 5.84
CA SER A 40 -26.43 -22.75 6.24
C SER A 40 -26.68 -22.02 7.55
N LEU A 41 -25.73 -22.08 8.50
CA LEU A 41 -25.95 -21.53 9.85
C LEU A 41 -25.26 -20.18 10.09
N VAL A 42 -24.27 -19.82 9.25
CA VAL A 42 -23.50 -18.59 9.44
C VAL A 42 -23.55 -17.73 8.19
N THR A 43 -23.13 -18.27 7.03
CA THR A 43 -22.98 -17.46 5.82
C THR A 43 -24.33 -16.93 5.35
N GLN A 44 -25.34 -17.79 5.23
CA GLN A 44 -26.69 -17.39 4.79
C GLN A 44 -27.35 -16.42 5.76
N GLU A 45 -27.18 -16.59 7.07
CA GLU A 45 -27.76 -15.69 8.07
C GLU A 45 -27.13 -14.28 8.01
N ILE A 46 -25.81 -14.19 7.73
CA ILE A 46 -25.15 -12.90 7.52
C ILE A 46 -25.58 -12.30 6.17
N GLU A 47 -25.71 -13.09 5.10
CA GLU A 47 -26.23 -12.63 3.81
C GLU A 47 -27.66 -12.08 3.95
N ASN A 48 -28.54 -12.80 4.66
CA ASN A 48 -29.90 -12.36 4.95
C ASN A 48 -29.92 -11.01 5.71
N ALA A 49 -29.00 -10.82 6.67
CA ALA A 49 -28.89 -9.56 7.40
C ALA A 49 -28.44 -8.40 6.53
N LEU A 50 -27.82 -8.67 5.38
CA LEU A 50 -27.30 -7.67 4.44
C LEU A 50 -28.20 -7.46 3.21
N ASP A 51 -29.29 -8.22 3.05
CA ASP A 51 -30.14 -8.21 1.84
C ASP A 51 -30.76 -6.83 1.56
N ASP A 52 -31.06 -6.05 2.58
CA ASP A 52 -31.63 -4.71 2.49
C ASP A 52 -30.58 -3.57 2.64
N LEU A 53 -29.28 -3.88 2.50
CA LEU A 53 -28.22 -2.89 2.53
C LEU A 53 -28.14 -2.17 1.17
N GLU A 54 -28.35 -0.85 1.20
CA GLU A 54 -28.32 -0.03 -0.01
C GLU A 54 -26.90 0.15 -0.57
N SER A 55 -26.81 0.49 -1.85
CA SER A 55 -25.52 0.81 -2.54
C SER A 55 -24.50 -0.33 -2.53
N VAL A 56 -24.94 -1.58 -2.48
CA VAL A 56 -24.10 -2.76 -2.67
C VAL A 56 -23.99 -3.08 -4.16
N GLU A 57 -22.77 -3.25 -4.66
CA GLU A 57 -22.50 -3.68 -6.03
C GLU A 57 -22.58 -5.21 -6.13
N TYR A 58 -21.94 -5.91 -5.19
CA TYR A 58 -22.06 -7.36 -5.03
C TYR A 58 -21.73 -7.82 -3.62
N ILE A 59 -22.27 -8.97 -3.25
CA ILE A 59 -21.87 -9.76 -2.09
C ILE A 59 -21.30 -11.07 -2.64
N ARG A 60 -20.13 -11.46 -2.15
CA ARG A 60 -19.48 -12.72 -2.50
C ARG A 60 -19.09 -13.45 -1.24
N SER A 61 -19.62 -14.64 -1.09
CA SER A 61 -19.40 -15.47 0.09
C SER A 61 -18.66 -16.74 -0.25
N SER A 62 -17.92 -17.24 0.71
CA SER A 62 -17.22 -18.52 0.64
C SER A 62 -17.28 -19.19 2.01
N SER A 63 -17.80 -20.42 2.04
CA SER A 63 -17.90 -21.20 3.27
C SER A 63 -16.84 -22.30 3.28
N TYR A 64 -15.95 -22.22 4.25
CA TYR A 64 -14.87 -23.18 4.47
C TYR A 64 -15.13 -23.99 5.72
N ARG A 65 -14.36 -25.04 5.97
CA ARG A 65 -14.42 -25.78 7.23
C ARG A 65 -14.06 -24.83 8.39
N GLY A 66 -15.02 -24.62 9.27
CA GLY A 66 -14.85 -23.78 10.46
C GLY A 66 -14.79 -22.26 10.21
N ARG A 67 -15.07 -21.79 8.98
CA ARG A 67 -14.91 -20.36 8.65
C ARG A 67 -15.88 -19.91 7.55
N SER A 68 -16.57 -18.80 7.79
CA SER A 68 -17.28 -18.02 6.76
C SER A 68 -16.42 -16.80 6.36
N SER A 69 -16.39 -16.49 5.06
CA SER A 69 -15.72 -15.33 4.50
C SER A 69 -16.63 -14.65 3.50
N ILE A 70 -17.05 -13.42 3.79
CA ILE A 70 -18.00 -12.66 2.97
C ILE A 70 -17.34 -11.34 2.57
N ILE A 71 -17.25 -11.08 1.28
CA ILE A 71 -16.78 -9.81 0.72
C ILE A 71 -17.99 -9.04 0.24
N VAL A 72 -18.18 -7.84 0.78
CA VAL A 72 -19.20 -6.89 0.37
C VAL A 72 -18.52 -5.74 -0.36
N LYS A 73 -18.84 -5.55 -1.63
CA LYS A 73 -18.37 -4.42 -2.44
C LYS A 73 -19.48 -3.39 -2.52
N PHE A 74 -19.17 -2.15 -2.15
CA PHE A 74 -20.06 -1.02 -2.33
C PHE A 74 -19.90 -0.39 -3.71
N ILE A 75 -20.97 0.23 -4.21
CA ILE A 75 -20.95 1.00 -5.44
C ILE A 75 -19.93 2.14 -5.27
N ASP A 76 -19.11 2.34 -6.32
CA ASP A 76 -18.13 3.42 -6.33
C ASP A 76 -18.80 4.79 -6.11
N ASP A 77 -18.07 5.72 -5.49
CA ASP A 77 -18.53 7.07 -5.10
C ASP A 77 -19.62 7.12 -4.01
N SER A 78 -19.94 5.99 -3.37
CA SER A 78 -20.82 5.98 -2.21
C SER A 78 -20.09 6.41 -0.92
N ASP A 79 -20.87 6.84 0.09
CA ASP A 79 -20.31 7.15 1.43
C ASP A 79 -19.88 5.87 2.15
N TYR A 80 -18.64 5.45 1.90
CA TYR A 80 -18.06 4.22 2.43
C TYR A 80 -18.14 4.14 3.95
N GLN A 81 -17.85 5.22 4.69
CA GLN A 81 -17.83 5.21 6.16
C GLN A 81 -19.22 4.98 6.74
N LYS A 82 -20.21 5.59 6.15
CA LYS A 82 -21.62 5.39 6.53
C LYS A 82 -22.03 3.95 6.25
N LEU A 83 -21.77 3.45 5.04
CA LEU A 83 -22.14 2.10 4.62
C LEU A 83 -21.43 1.02 5.43
N PHE A 84 -20.14 1.21 5.73
CA PHE A 84 -19.40 0.30 6.62
C PHE A 84 -19.99 0.24 8.03
N SER A 85 -20.38 1.40 8.58
CA SER A 85 -21.01 1.45 9.89
C SER A 85 -22.38 0.77 9.90
N GLU A 86 -23.16 0.98 8.84
CA GLU A 86 -24.47 0.35 8.66
C GLU A 86 -24.35 -1.17 8.50
N LEU A 87 -23.41 -1.65 7.66
CA LEU A 87 -23.10 -3.06 7.51
C LEU A 87 -22.78 -3.71 8.85
N ARG A 88 -21.87 -3.09 9.64
CA ARG A 88 -21.52 -3.60 10.97
C ARG A 88 -22.72 -3.69 11.90
N LEU A 89 -23.55 -2.65 11.93
CA LEU A 89 -24.75 -2.62 12.78
C LEU A 89 -25.73 -3.73 12.41
N LYS A 90 -25.94 -3.98 11.11
CA LYS A 90 -26.83 -5.04 10.62
C LYS A 90 -26.32 -6.44 11.01
N VAL A 91 -25.04 -6.71 10.75
CA VAL A 91 -24.46 -8.02 11.08
C VAL A 91 -24.43 -8.26 12.59
N LEU A 92 -23.99 -7.28 13.38
CA LEU A 92 -23.96 -7.40 14.84
C LEU A 92 -25.36 -7.42 15.46
N GLY A 93 -26.33 -6.76 14.85
CA GLY A 93 -27.74 -6.82 15.26
C GLY A 93 -28.37 -8.19 15.05
N ASN A 94 -27.85 -8.99 14.14
CA ASN A 94 -28.35 -10.35 13.82
C ASN A 94 -27.59 -11.47 14.57
N MET A 95 -26.73 -11.14 15.53
CA MET A 95 -25.95 -12.13 16.29
C MET A 95 -26.77 -13.20 16.99
N ASN A 96 -28.01 -12.88 17.35
CA ASN A 96 -28.91 -13.82 18.04
C ASN A 96 -29.42 -14.97 17.16
N GLU A 97 -29.36 -14.80 15.83
CA GLU A 97 -29.74 -15.83 14.86
C GLU A 97 -28.56 -16.75 14.52
N LEU A 98 -27.34 -16.38 14.93
CA LEU A 98 -26.14 -17.16 14.72
C LEU A 98 -25.93 -18.17 15.86
N PRO A 99 -25.25 -19.31 15.62
CA PRO A 99 -24.96 -20.30 16.67
C PRO A 99 -24.18 -19.70 17.85
N GLU A 100 -24.50 -20.11 19.07
CA GLU A 100 -23.85 -19.62 20.31
C GLU A 100 -22.32 -19.86 20.36
N MET A 101 -21.81 -20.83 19.59
CA MET A 101 -20.39 -21.23 19.60
C MET A 101 -19.54 -20.57 18.53
N ILE A 102 -20.02 -19.53 17.87
CA ILE A 102 -19.24 -18.78 16.90
C ILE A 102 -18.39 -17.70 17.57
N ASP A 103 -17.23 -17.40 16.99
CA ASP A 103 -16.54 -16.18 17.34
C ASP A 103 -17.29 -14.96 16.73
N PRO A 104 -17.27 -13.78 17.41
CA PRO A 104 -17.86 -12.58 16.84
C PRO A 104 -17.30 -12.29 15.44
N PRO A 105 -18.15 -11.86 14.47
CA PRO A 105 -17.69 -11.48 13.15
C PRO A 105 -16.63 -10.38 13.19
N GLU A 106 -15.54 -10.58 12.48
CA GLU A 106 -14.47 -9.60 12.27
C GLU A 106 -14.72 -8.85 10.95
N PHE A 107 -14.41 -7.57 10.91
CA PHE A 107 -14.67 -6.68 9.78
C PHE A 107 -13.39 -5.98 9.37
N ASP A 108 -12.83 -6.38 8.22
CA ASP A 108 -11.63 -5.78 7.65
C ASP A 108 -11.98 -4.88 6.46
N ASN A 109 -11.53 -3.63 6.52
CA ASN A 109 -11.57 -2.73 5.37
C ASN A 109 -10.47 -3.12 4.39
N ILE A 110 -10.83 -3.52 3.19
CA ILE A 110 -9.86 -3.83 2.16
C ILE A 110 -9.31 -2.51 1.61
N SER A 111 -8.04 -2.26 1.91
CA SER A 111 -7.27 -1.10 1.45
C SER A 111 -5.87 -1.52 1.02
N VAL A 112 -5.15 -0.62 0.36
CA VAL A 112 -3.76 -0.88 -0.05
C VAL A 112 -2.88 -1.21 1.14
N SER A 113 -3.05 -0.54 2.28
CA SER A 113 -2.26 -0.77 3.50
C SER A 113 -2.52 -2.13 4.16
N LEU A 114 -3.66 -2.77 3.89
CA LEU A 114 -3.94 -4.13 4.36
C LEU A 114 -3.03 -5.15 3.68
N TRP A 115 -2.78 -4.99 2.39
CA TRP A 115 -1.96 -5.90 1.58
C TRP A 115 -0.47 -5.53 1.59
N LEU A 116 -0.16 -4.24 1.67
CA LEU A 116 1.20 -3.70 1.72
C LEU A 116 1.43 -3.02 3.07
N PRO A 117 1.79 -3.76 4.13
CA PRO A 117 2.10 -3.19 5.42
C PRO A 117 3.32 -2.25 5.34
N THR A 118 3.47 -1.38 6.31
CA THR A 118 4.66 -0.49 6.41
C THR A 118 5.95 -1.30 6.51
N VAL A 119 5.93 -2.33 7.34
CA VAL A 119 7.00 -3.33 7.51
C VAL A 119 6.46 -4.55 8.24
N MET A 120 7.02 -5.71 8.00
CA MET A 120 6.76 -6.93 8.78
C MET A 120 7.97 -7.29 9.61
N VAL A 121 7.76 -7.48 10.91
CA VAL A 121 8.76 -7.96 11.86
C VAL A 121 8.49 -9.43 12.13
N ASN A 122 9.39 -10.31 11.71
CA ASN A 122 9.22 -11.75 11.81
C ASN A 122 10.15 -12.31 12.87
N LEU A 123 9.58 -12.92 13.90
CA LEU A 123 10.32 -13.68 14.91
C LEU A 123 10.47 -15.11 14.41
N ILE A 124 11.69 -15.53 14.10
CA ILE A 124 12.02 -16.84 13.56
C ILE A 124 12.91 -17.64 14.52
N GLY A 125 12.73 -18.96 14.57
CA GLY A 125 13.56 -19.82 15.41
C GLY A 125 13.07 -21.27 15.39
N GLU A 126 13.84 -22.16 16.04
CA GLU A 126 13.45 -23.56 16.22
C GLU A 126 12.40 -23.77 17.33
N ARG A 127 11.96 -22.69 17.96
CA ARG A 127 10.89 -22.70 18.98
C ARG A 127 9.53 -23.00 18.34
N SER A 128 8.61 -23.52 19.14
CA SER A 128 7.22 -23.65 18.70
C SER A 128 6.62 -22.28 18.40
N ASN A 129 5.72 -22.21 17.41
CA ASN A 129 5.03 -20.96 17.06
C ASN A 129 4.34 -20.33 18.28
N SER A 130 3.83 -21.14 19.19
CA SER A 130 3.21 -20.67 20.43
C SER A 130 4.19 -19.96 21.37
N ALA A 131 5.43 -20.41 21.44
CA ALA A 131 6.47 -19.71 22.21
C ALA A 131 6.90 -18.41 21.54
N LEU A 132 7.00 -18.40 20.20
CA LEU A 132 7.26 -17.20 19.42
C LEU A 132 6.13 -16.18 19.56
N ASN A 133 4.86 -16.64 19.59
CA ASN A 133 3.69 -15.78 19.76
C ASN A 133 3.73 -15.01 21.09
N LEU A 134 4.12 -15.65 22.17
CA LEU A 134 4.23 -14.99 23.48
C LEU A 134 5.26 -13.84 23.47
N MET A 135 6.37 -14.02 22.78
CA MET A 135 7.40 -13.00 22.62
C MET A 135 6.93 -11.88 21.69
N ALA A 136 6.18 -12.24 20.63
CA ALA A 136 5.61 -11.30 19.69
C ALA A 136 4.54 -10.40 20.35
N GLU A 137 3.70 -10.94 21.24
CA GLU A 137 2.70 -10.15 22.00
C GLU A 137 3.37 -9.09 22.89
N GLU A 138 4.48 -9.42 23.52
CA GLU A 138 5.24 -8.45 24.32
C GLU A 138 5.81 -7.33 23.45
N MET A 139 6.36 -7.68 22.28
CA MET A 139 6.90 -6.69 21.31
C MET A 139 5.80 -5.85 20.68
N LYS A 140 4.63 -6.42 20.39
CA LYS A 140 3.44 -5.76 19.82
C LYS A 140 3.03 -4.52 20.63
N ILE A 141 3.07 -4.62 21.96
CA ILE A 141 2.69 -3.51 22.85
C ILE A 141 3.59 -2.30 22.59
N GLN A 142 4.91 -2.51 22.47
CA GLN A 142 5.85 -1.42 22.22
C GLN A 142 5.75 -0.90 20.78
N LEU A 143 5.64 -1.78 19.80
CA LEU A 143 5.47 -1.40 18.39
C LEU A 143 4.20 -0.56 18.17
N ARG A 144 3.10 -0.89 18.87
CA ARG A 144 1.85 -0.15 18.79
C ARG A 144 1.95 1.27 19.39
N SER A 145 2.90 1.51 20.30
CA SER A 145 3.11 2.82 20.91
C SER A 145 3.89 3.79 20.03
N ILE A 146 4.45 3.34 18.92
CA ILE A 146 5.20 4.18 17.98
C ILE A 146 4.26 5.21 17.34
N PRO A 147 4.61 6.52 17.38
CA PRO A 147 3.81 7.55 16.72
C PRO A 147 3.65 7.28 15.23
N GLY A 148 2.43 7.40 14.73
CA GLY A 148 2.13 7.13 13.32
C GLY A 148 1.71 5.68 13.02
N VAL A 149 1.88 4.74 13.94
CA VAL A 149 1.34 3.38 13.82
C VAL A 149 -0.15 3.40 14.16
N LYS A 150 -0.96 2.83 13.26
CA LYS A 150 -2.41 2.63 13.45
C LYS A 150 -2.66 1.33 14.19
N GLU A 151 -2.03 0.26 13.73
CA GLU A 151 -2.31 -1.09 14.17
C GLU A 151 -1.07 -1.98 14.00
N VAL A 152 -0.95 -2.97 14.90
CA VAL A 152 0.01 -4.07 14.79
C VAL A 152 -0.76 -5.36 14.94
N THR A 153 -0.83 -6.15 13.86
CA THR A 153 -1.51 -7.44 13.83
C THR A 153 -0.51 -8.58 13.82
N LEU A 154 -0.86 -9.69 14.48
CA LEU A 154 -0.09 -10.92 14.45
C LEU A 154 -0.59 -11.81 13.32
N SER A 155 0.32 -12.39 12.56
CA SER A 155 0.03 -13.42 11.58
C SER A 155 0.55 -14.76 12.08
N GLY A 156 -0.28 -15.79 12.03
CA GLY A 156 -0.01 -17.08 12.68
C GLY A 156 -0.29 -17.02 14.18
N ASP A 157 -1.35 -16.28 14.55
CA ASP A 157 -1.80 -16.12 15.94
C ASP A 157 -2.25 -17.47 16.53
N TYR A 158 -1.76 -17.74 17.72
CA TYR A 158 -2.10 -18.92 18.51
C TYR A 158 -2.82 -18.48 19.78
N THR A 159 -4.16 -18.43 19.72
CA THR A 159 -4.98 -18.11 20.86
C THR A 159 -4.88 -19.21 21.92
N ARG A 160 -4.57 -18.82 23.14
CA ARG A 160 -4.45 -19.78 24.27
C ARG A 160 -5.83 -20.22 24.72
N GLU A 161 -6.00 -21.54 24.84
CA GLU A 161 -7.25 -22.17 25.25
C GLU A 161 -6.99 -23.28 26.25
N PHE A 162 -7.96 -23.56 27.10
CA PHE A 162 -8.02 -24.79 27.87
C PHE A 162 -8.76 -25.86 27.07
N HIS A 163 -8.05 -26.91 26.67
CA HIS A 163 -8.65 -28.06 26.01
C HIS A 163 -9.11 -29.06 27.07
N VAL A 164 -10.42 -29.21 27.22
CA VAL A 164 -11.07 -30.18 28.11
C VAL A 164 -11.53 -31.36 27.27
N ILE A 165 -10.79 -32.48 27.33
CA ILE A 165 -11.08 -33.69 26.56
C ILE A 165 -11.82 -34.67 27.47
N LEU A 166 -13.04 -34.98 27.13
CA LEU A 166 -13.90 -35.90 27.85
C LEU A 166 -13.72 -37.34 27.35
N ASP A 167 -13.97 -38.32 28.25
CA ASP A 167 -13.93 -39.74 27.91
C ASP A 167 -15.38 -40.23 27.64
N PRO A 168 -15.70 -40.59 26.37
CA PRO A 168 -17.05 -41.03 26.03
C PRO A 168 -17.53 -42.25 26.84
N SER A 169 -16.63 -43.19 27.14
CA SER A 169 -16.99 -44.41 27.89
C SER A 169 -17.41 -44.09 29.32
N ARG A 170 -16.68 -43.17 29.97
CA ARG A 170 -17.05 -42.72 31.34
C ARG A 170 -18.32 -41.87 31.33
N MET A 171 -18.53 -41.09 30.28
CA MET A 171 -19.77 -40.33 30.12
C MET A 171 -20.98 -41.27 30.03
N ASP A 172 -20.88 -42.34 29.22
CA ASP A 172 -21.93 -43.34 29.10
C ASP A 172 -22.18 -44.10 30.42
N GLU A 173 -21.11 -44.50 31.12
CA GLU A 173 -21.21 -45.19 32.43
C GLU A 173 -21.92 -44.33 33.46
N LEU A 174 -21.65 -43.03 33.50
CA LEU A 174 -22.24 -42.08 34.45
C LEU A 174 -23.55 -41.46 33.94
N GLY A 175 -23.97 -41.77 32.72
CA GLY A 175 -25.17 -41.21 32.09
C GLY A 175 -25.12 -39.68 31.95
N VAL A 176 -23.92 -39.13 31.66
CA VAL A 176 -23.69 -37.67 31.48
C VAL A 176 -23.58 -37.36 29.99
N THR A 177 -24.30 -36.36 29.59
CA THR A 177 -24.25 -35.86 28.21
C THR A 177 -23.17 -34.78 28.02
N PHE A 178 -22.70 -34.62 26.76
CA PHE A 178 -21.79 -33.55 26.41
C PHE A 178 -22.40 -32.16 26.73
N ASP A 179 -23.66 -31.97 26.40
CA ASP A 179 -24.38 -30.70 26.63
C ASP A 179 -24.47 -30.35 28.12
N GLU A 180 -24.76 -31.32 29.02
CA GLU A 180 -24.74 -31.10 30.46
C GLU A 180 -23.37 -30.64 30.94
N THR A 181 -22.31 -31.26 30.44
CA THR A 181 -20.93 -30.88 30.81
C THR A 181 -20.58 -29.46 30.34
N VAL A 182 -20.91 -29.11 29.10
CA VAL A 182 -20.68 -27.77 28.55
C VAL A 182 -21.45 -26.72 29.35
N LYS A 183 -22.74 -26.97 29.66
CA LYS A 183 -23.55 -26.06 30.47
C LYS A 183 -23.00 -25.87 31.89
N ALA A 184 -22.50 -26.93 32.50
CA ALA A 184 -21.91 -26.86 33.85
C ALA A 184 -20.60 -26.04 33.83
N LEU A 185 -19.73 -26.26 32.84
CA LEU A 185 -18.49 -25.49 32.66
C LEU A 185 -18.76 -24.01 32.41
N ASN A 186 -19.69 -23.68 31.54
CA ASN A 186 -20.07 -22.29 31.25
C ASN A 186 -20.68 -21.60 32.49
N ALA A 187 -21.52 -22.30 33.26
CA ALA A 187 -22.12 -21.77 34.48
C ALA A 187 -21.12 -21.54 35.61
N ALA A 188 -20.03 -22.32 35.65
CA ALA A 188 -18.97 -22.21 36.64
C ALA A 188 -17.91 -21.14 36.30
N ASN A 189 -17.67 -20.87 35.03
CA ASN A 189 -16.61 -19.94 34.57
C ASN A 189 -17.17 -18.52 34.43
N ILE A 190 -17.48 -17.87 35.53
CA ILE A 190 -18.16 -16.56 35.55
C ILE A 190 -17.39 -15.51 36.36
N VAL A 191 -17.63 -14.25 36.00
CA VAL A 191 -17.33 -13.10 36.87
C VAL A 191 -18.64 -12.39 37.14
N TYR A 192 -19.00 -12.29 38.39
CA TYR A 192 -20.25 -11.67 38.78
C TYR A 192 -20.01 -10.49 39.73
N PRO A 193 -20.38 -9.26 39.37
CA PRO A 193 -20.37 -8.12 40.27
C PRO A 193 -21.50 -8.30 41.29
N ALA A 194 -21.16 -8.55 42.56
CA ALA A 194 -22.11 -8.85 43.64
C ALA A 194 -22.67 -7.59 44.33
N GLY A 195 -22.24 -6.39 43.89
CA GLY A 195 -22.66 -5.09 44.41
C GLY A 195 -21.61 -4.40 45.25
N ASP A 196 -21.98 -3.32 45.90
CA ASP A 196 -21.11 -2.46 46.69
C ASP A 196 -21.38 -2.62 48.18
N ALA A 197 -20.33 -2.62 48.98
CA ALA A 197 -20.40 -2.60 50.43
C ALA A 197 -19.76 -1.33 50.98
N LEU A 198 -20.49 -0.58 51.80
CA LEU A 198 -20.01 0.60 52.49
C LEU A 198 -19.58 0.23 53.90
N ASN A 199 -18.41 0.63 54.33
CA ASN A 199 -17.97 0.56 55.71
C ASN A 199 -17.35 1.91 56.14
N GLU A 200 -16.90 2.00 57.39
CA GLU A 200 -16.33 3.23 57.96
C GLU A 200 -15.05 3.70 57.25
N THR A 201 -14.39 2.86 56.42
CA THR A 201 -13.16 3.16 55.70
C THR A 201 -13.36 3.43 54.22
N GLY A 202 -14.57 3.22 53.66
CA GLY A 202 -14.88 3.51 52.25
C GLY A 202 -15.90 2.58 51.63
N GLU A 203 -16.03 2.73 50.32
CA GLU A 203 -16.86 1.93 49.45
C GLU A 203 -16.04 0.80 48.82
N PHE A 204 -16.52 -0.43 48.90
CA PHE A 204 -15.87 -1.62 48.35
C PHE A 204 -16.80 -2.26 47.34
N VAL A 205 -16.24 -2.52 46.13
CA VAL A 205 -16.93 -3.31 45.10
C VAL A 205 -16.69 -4.80 45.41
N ILE A 206 -17.76 -5.56 45.54
CA ILE A 206 -17.70 -7.01 45.74
C ILE A 206 -17.83 -7.69 44.39
N VAL A 207 -16.79 -8.46 44.01
CA VAL A 207 -16.78 -9.23 42.77
C VAL A 207 -16.56 -10.71 43.11
N VAL A 208 -17.42 -11.57 42.59
CA VAL A 208 -17.22 -13.03 42.59
C VAL A 208 -16.49 -13.38 41.31
N ASP A 209 -15.24 -13.81 41.41
CA ASP A 209 -14.38 -14.18 40.26
C ASP A 209 -14.09 -15.70 40.32
N GLU A 210 -14.94 -16.47 39.65
CA GLU A 210 -14.86 -17.93 39.53
C GLU A 210 -14.24 -18.36 38.16
N ARG A 211 -13.48 -17.52 37.52
CA ARG A 211 -12.81 -17.89 36.27
C ARG A 211 -11.78 -19.00 36.48
N PHE A 212 -11.80 -19.96 35.57
CA PHE A 212 -10.84 -21.05 35.60
C PHE A 212 -9.41 -20.51 35.37
N ARG A 213 -8.51 -20.84 36.29
CA ARG A 213 -7.07 -20.47 36.22
C ARG A 213 -6.18 -21.69 36.16
N THR A 214 -6.67 -22.79 36.65
CA THR A 214 -5.92 -24.05 36.74
C THR A 214 -6.74 -25.22 36.21
N ARG A 215 -6.06 -26.34 35.93
CA ARG A 215 -6.73 -27.60 35.60
C ARG A 215 -7.68 -28.05 36.75
N GLN A 216 -7.27 -27.80 37.99
CA GLN A 216 -8.04 -28.22 39.17
C GLN A 216 -9.42 -27.51 39.22
N ASP A 217 -9.45 -26.23 38.88
CA ASP A 217 -10.72 -25.46 38.87
C ASP A 217 -11.74 -26.09 37.91
N ILE A 218 -11.27 -26.58 36.75
CA ILE A 218 -12.09 -27.25 35.75
C ILE A 218 -12.51 -28.63 36.23
N ALA A 219 -11.59 -29.41 36.83
CA ALA A 219 -11.86 -30.77 37.30
C ALA A 219 -12.93 -30.82 38.41
N GLU A 220 -12.95 -29.82 39.29
CA GLU A 220 -13.86 -29.72 40.44
C GLU A 220 -15.28 -29.27 40.09
N VAL A 221 -15.53 -28.82 38.85
CA VAL A 221 -16.86 -28.40 38.42
C VAL A 221 -17.87 -29.54 38.58
N VAL A 222 -18.97 -29.28 39.23
CA VAL A 222 -20.09 -30.21 39.42
C VAL A 222 -20.99 -30.17 38.19
N ILE A 223 -21.10 -31.30 37.46
CA ILE A 223 -21.99 -31.46 36.31
C ILE A 223 -23.40 -31.71 36.81
N ARG A 224 -23.59 -32.65 37.77
CA ARG A 224 -24.88 -33.07 38.26
C ARG A 224 -24.80 -33.56 39.71
N LYS A 225 -25.89 -33.37 40.45
CA LYS A 225 -26.10 -33.98 41.73
C LYS A 225 -27.13 -35.10 41.57
N ASP A 226 -26.74 -36.32 41.95
CA ASP A 226 -27.61 -37.49 41.85
C ASP A 226 -28.57 -37.59 43.05
N SER A 227 -29.61 -38.43 42.93
CA SER A 227 -30.64 -38.58 43.90
C SER A 227 -30.19 -39.17 45.26
N ASP A 228 -29.07 -39.86 45.25
CA ASP A 228 -28.42 -40.41 46.45
C ASP A 228 -27.53 -39.40 47.19
N GLY A 229 -27.42 -38.17 46.63
CA GLY A 229 -26.62 -37.09 47.18
C GLY A 229 -25.17 -37.04 46.69
N SER A 230 -24.75 -37.98 45.85
CA SER A 230 -23.42 -37.94 45.19
C SER A 230 -23.38 -36.85 44.14
N PHE A 231 -22.15 -36.40 43.84
CA PHE A 231 -21.90 -35.38 42.83
C PHE A 231 -21.09 -36.02 41.71
N VAL A 232 -21.53 -35.85 40.47
CA VAL A 232 -20.75 -36.16 39.29
C VAL A 232 -20.01 -34.88 38.90
N ARG A 233 -18.70 -34.95 38.88
CA ARG A 233 -17.79 -33.83 38.53
C ARG A 233 -17.20 -34.00 37.15
N VAL A 234 -16.65 -32.93 36.61
CA VAL A 234 -15.91 -32.98 35.35
C VAL A 234 -14.73 -33.96 35.42
N GLU A 235 -14.06 -34.08 36.58
CA GLU A 235 -12.98 -35.04 36.82
C GLU A 235 -13.38 -36.49 36.54
N ASP A 236 -14.62 -36.85 36.84
CA ASP A 236 -15.11 -38.21 36.67
C ASP A 236 -15.22 -38.63 35.19
N VAL A 237 -15.47 -37.67 34.31
CA VAL A 237 -15.60 -37.86 32.86
C VAL A 237 -14.41 -37.31 32.08
N LEU A 238 -13.42 -36.74 32.77
CA LEU A 238 -12.25 -36.09 32.16
C LEU A 238 -11.23 -37.12 31.73
N SER A 239 -10.87 -37.11 30.44
CA SER A 239 -9.70 -37.81 29.95
C SER A 239 -8.44 -36.97 30.13
N ARG A 240 -8.48 -35.69 29.72
CA ARG A 240 -7.36 -34.76 29.82
C ARG A 240 -7.87 -33.31 29.86
N ALA A 241 -7.27 -32.49 30.70
CA ALA A 241 -7.39 -31.03 30.62
C ALA A 241 -6.02 -30.41 30.65
N ASN A 242 -5.70 -29.63 29.66
CA ASN A 242 -4.44 -28.91 29.58
C ASN A 242 -4.58 -27.58 28.87
N LEU A 243 -3.74 -26.66 29.25
CA LEU A 243 -3.56 -25.44 28.50
C LEU A 243 -2.92 -25.79 27.15
N ASN A 244 -3.55 -25.35 26.09
CA ASN A 244 -3.12 -25.57 24.72
C ASN A 244 -3.35 -24.30 23.89
N TYR A 245 -3.25 -24.41 22.62
CA TYR A 245 -3.53 -23.35 21.67
C TYR A 245 -4.59 -23.82 20.70
N ARG A 246 -5.43 -22.89 20.24
CA ARG A 246 -6.35 -23.15 19.14
C ARG A 246 -5.57 -23.58 17.92
N ASP A 247 -6.05 -24.53 17.16
CA ASP A 247 -5.47 -24.94 15.90
C ASP A 247 -5.44 -23.74 14.95
N PRO A 248 -4.28 -23.37 14.39
CA PRO A 248 -4.17 -22.21 13.53
C PRO A 248 -4.89 -22.45 12.20
N PHE A 249 -5.50 -21.41 11.65
CA PHE A 249 -6.04 -21.44 10.28
C PHE A 249 -4.98 -21.07 9.25
N ILE A 250 -3.93 -20.35 9.66
CA ILE A 250 -2.82 -19.95 8.82
C ILE A 250 -1.52 -20.24 9.56
N ILE A 251 -0.60 -20.94 8.92
CA ILE A 251 0.76 -21.16 9.43
C ILE A 251 1.71 -20.33 8.57
N THR A 252 2.52 -19.51 9.24
CA THR A 252 3.52 -18.67 8.59
C THR A 252 4.93 -19.22 8.80
N SER A 253 5.77 -19.05 7.78
CA SER A 253 7.21 -19.32 7.88
C SER A 253 7.99 -18.29 7.06
N VAL A 254 9.21 -18.00 7.49
CA VAL A 254 10.13 -17.11 6.78
C VAL A 254 11.43 -17.83 6.55
N ASN A 255 11.92 -17.81 5.31
CA ASN A 255 13.14 -18.49 4.90
C ASN A 255 13.17 -19.99 5.32
N GLY A 256 12.02 -20.68 5.22
CA GLY A 256 11.87 -22.08 5.59
C GLY A 256 11.78 -22.36 7.10
N MET A 257 11.88 -21.34 7.96
CA MET A 257 11.79 -21.48 9.42
C MET A 257 10.41 -21.05 9.93
N ASN A 258 9.94 -21.70 10.99
CA ASN A 258 8.72 -21.26 11.68
C ASN A 258 8.83 -19.81 12.11
N CYS A 259 7.77 -19.05 11.95
CA CYS A 259 7.74 -17.66 12.38
C CYS A 259 6.38 -17.24 12.95
N VAL A 260 6.43 -16.20 13.75
CA VAL A 260 5.29 -15.34 14.05
C VAL A 260 5.61 -13.95 13.53
N SER A 261 4.71 -13.42 12.70
CA SER A 261 4.92 -12.14 12.02
C SER A 261 4.08 -11.05 12.66
N LEU A 262 4.71 -9.92 12.96
CA LEU A 262 4.07 -8.68 13.39
C LEU A 262 3.95 -7.75 12.18
N LYS A 263 2.75 -7.58 11.71
CA LYS A 263 2.40 -6.71 10.58
C LYS A 263 2.11 -5.31 11.10
N ILE A 264 2.90 -4.33 10.70
CA ILE A 264 2.80 -2.95 11.15
C ILE A 264 2.09 -2.13 10.07
N ILE A 265 0.96 -1.53 10.44
CA ILE A 265 0.13 -0.70 9.57
C ILE A 265 0.16 0.74 10.10
N LYS A 266 0.54 1.70 9.25
CA LYS A 266 0.55 3.12 9.60
C LYS A 266 -0.85 3.74 9.56
N ASN A 267 -1.03 4.86 10.27
CA ASN A 267 -2.19 5.71 10.07
C ASN A 267 -1.96 6.69 8.90
N LYS A 268 -3.00 7.44 8.49
CA LYS A 268 -2.94 8.37 7.36
C LYS A 268 -1.87 9.45 7.51
N SER A 269 -1.58 9.89 8.74
CA SER A 269 -0.56 10.90 9.02
C SER A 269 0.83 10.32 9.30
N GLY A 270 0.97 8.99 9.35
CA GLY A 270 2.23 8.31 9.63
C GLY A 270 3.23 8.44 8.48
N ASN A 271 4.47 8.74 8.83
CA ASN A 271 5.59 8.82 7.91
C ASN A 271 6.41 7.53 7.98
N ILE A 272 6.54 6.81 6.86
CA ILE A 272 7.31 5.56 6.81
C ILE A 272 8.77 5.77 7.20
N LEU A 273 9.35 6.92 6.81
CA LEU A 273 10.75 7.26 7.10
C LEU A 273 11.02 7.46 8.60
N ASP A 274 9.98 7.73 9.40
CA ASP A 274 10.08 7.85 10.86
C ASP A 274 9.67 6.56 11.56
N ILE A 275 8.63 5.88 11.07
CA ILE A 275 8.09 4.67 11.69
C ILE A 275 9.11 3.53 11.66
N VAL A 276 9.72 3.24 10.49
CA VAL A 276 10.61 2.07 10.35
C VAL A 276 11.88 2.19 11.22
N PRO A 277 12.57 3.34 11.32
CA PRO A 277 13.66 3.49 12.29
C PRO A 277 13.25 3.25 13.75
N ASN A 278 12.08 3.74 14.16
CA ASN A 278 11.56 3.48 15.51
C ASN A 278 11.21 2.00 15.72
N VAL A 279 10.74 1.30 14.68
CA VAL A 279 10.53 -0.16 14.71
C VAL A 279 11.87 -0.88 14.92
N LEU A 280 12.92 -0.46 14.21
CA LEU A 280 14.27 -1.03 14.38
C LEU A 280 14.80 -0.81 15.79
N GLU A 281 14.58 0.36 16.39
CA GLU A 281 14.96 0.64 17.77
C GLU A 281 14.27 -0.30 18.77
N VAL A 282 12.97 -0.57 18.57
CA VAL A 282 12.24 -1.57 19.36
C VAL A 282 12.81 -2.95 19.16
N VAL A 283 13.10 -3.36 17.92
CA VAL A 283 13.71 -4.67 17.61
C VAL A 283 15.06 -4.82 18.30
N ASP A 284 15.92 -3.79 18.23
CA ASP A 284 17.22 -3.80 18.88
C ASP A 284 17.12 -3.95 20.41
N HIS A 285 16.11 -3.30 21.03
CA HIS A 285 15.86 -3.44 22.47
C HIS A 285 15.52 -4.88 22.87
N PHE A 286 14.84 -5.64 22.01
CA PHE A 286 14.49 -7.04 22.26
C PHE A 286 15.59 -8.03 21.84
N GLN A 287 16.57 -7.60 21.03
CA GLN A 287 17.53 -8.49 20.38
C GLN A 287 18.29 -9.39 21.35
N ASP A 288 18.81 -8.82 22.44
CA ASP A 288 19.55 -9.59 23.46
C ASP A 288 18.69 -10.65 24.16
N LYS A 289 17.41 -10.33 24.41
CA LYS A 289 16.45 -11.24 25.03
C LYS A 289 16.11 -12.38 24.09
N LEU A 290 15.80 -12.06 22.84
CA LEU A 290 15.43 -13.01 21.80
C LEU A 290 16.60 -13.94 21.44
N ALA A 291 17.82 -13.41 21.33
CA ALA A 291 19.02 -14.19 21.04
C ALA A 291 19.31 -15.27 22.12
N LYS A 292 19.07 -14.96 23.40
CA LYS A 292 19.21 -15.95 24.50
C LYS A 292 18.23 -17.10 24.38
N GLU A 293 17.08 -16.86 23.77
CA GLU A 293 16.04 -17.85 23.51
C GLU A 293 16.19 -18.55 22.13
N GLY A 294 17.26 -18.24 21.38
CA GLY A 294 17.50 -18.79 20.05
C GLY A 294 16.56 -18.26 18.98
N VAL A 295 15.97 -17.07 19.20
CA VAL A 295 15.06 -16.40 18.28
C VAL A 295 15.78 -15.28 17.55
N GLN A 296 15.61 -15.22 16.24
CA GLN A 296 16.12 -14.15 15.38
C GLN A 296 14.97 -13.30 14.86
N VAL A 297 15.25 -12.04 14.57
CA VAL A 297 14.29 -11.13 13.94
C VAL A 297 14.70 -10.89 12.51
N VAL A 298 13.76 -11.09 11.58
CA VAL A 298 13.93 -10.79 10.15
C VAL A 298 12.86 -9.80 9.73
N LEU A 299 13.27 -8.66 9.18
CA LEU A 299 12.34 -7.73 8.56
C LEU A 299 12.07 -8.15 7.12
N THR A 300 10.81 -8.10 6.74
CA THR A 300 10.37 -8.32 5.35
C THR A 300 9.36 -7.25 4.96
N GLN A 301 9.17 -7.06 3.65
CA GLN A 301 8.25 -6.05 3.13
C GLN A 301 8.51 -4.63 3.68
N ASP A 302 9.77 -4.28 3.88
CA ASP A 302 10.14 -2.94 4.33
C ASP A 302 9.89 -1.91 3.23
N GLN A 303 8.77 -1.17 3.35
CA GLN A 303 8.39 -0.16 2.36
C GLN A 303 9.32 1.05 2.36
N ARG A 304 10.08 1.28 3.44
CA ARG A 304 11.06 2.37 3.51
C ARG A 304 12.12 2.24 2.42
N VAL A 305 12.58 1.01 2.17
CA VAL A 305 13.62 0.74 1.16
C VAL A 305 13.17 1.22 -0.23
N TYR A 306 11.93 0.93 -0.60
CA TYR A 306 11.36 1.34 -1.88
C TYR A 306 11.08 2.84 -1.95
N VAL A 307 10.63 3.44 -0.84
CA VAL A 307 10.42 4.89 -0.74
C VAL A 307 11.74 5.65 -0.88
N ASP A 308 12.80 5.22 -0.19
CA ASP A 308 14.13 5.84 -0.26
C ASP A 308 14.71 5.73 -1.69
N GLU A 309 14.54 4.58 -2.35
CA GLU A 309 14.95 4.38 -3.75
C GLU A 309 14.16 5.32 -4.70
N SER A 310 12.85 5.42 -4.51
CA SER A 310 11.98 6.29 -5.33
C SER A 310 12.32 7.76 -5.14
N ILE A 311 12.46 8.22 -3.89
CA ILE A 311 12.84 9.62 -3.59
C ILE A 311 14.22 9.93 -4.20
N THR A 312 15.19 9.04 -4.05
CA THR A 312 16.54 9.22 -4.58
C THR A 312 16.53 9.26 -6.11
N THR A 313 15.86 8.30 -6.74
CA THR A 313 15.81 8.19 -8.19
C THR A 313 15.07 9.35 -8.83
N LEU A 314 13.85 9.65 -8.33
CA LEU A 314 13.03 10.73 -8.87
C LEU A 314 13.60 12.10 -8.51
N GLY A 315 14.17 12.26 -7.31
CA GLY A 315 14.89 13.47 -6.90
C GLY A 315 16.11 13.76 -7.78
N ASN A 316 16.92 12.74 -8.07
CA ASN A 316 18.05 12.86 -8.99
C ASN A 316 17.60 13.19 -10.42
N ASN A 317 16.54 12.55 -10.91
CA ASN A 317 15.97 12.83 -12.23
C ASN A 317 15.46 14.28 -12.32
N LEU A 318 14.78 14.75 -11.28
CA LEU A 318 14.33 16.14 -11.18
C LEU A 318 15.53 17.11 -11.19
N LEU A 319 16.57 16.84 -10.42
CA LEU A 319 17.77 17.66 -10.36
C LEU A 319 18.50 17.71 -11.70
N VAL A 320 18.69 16.56 -12.36
CA VAL A 320 19.27 16.47 -13.71
C VAL A 320 18.40 17.23 -14.72
N GLY A 321 17.07 17.10 -14.64
CA GLY A 321 16.13 17.84 -15.48
C GLY A 321 16.28 19.36 -15.32
N ILE A 322 16.32 19.85 -14.08
CA ILE A 322 16.53 21.27 -13.77
C ILE A 322 17.88 21.76 -14.33
N ILE A 323 18.95 20.99 -14.16
CA ILE A 323 20.28 21.35 -14.70
C ILE A 323 20.25 21.43 -16.24
N LEU A 324 19.68 20.43 -16.92
CA LEU A 324 19.60 20.41 -18.37
C LEU A 324 18.77 21.59 -18.92
N VAL A 325 17.59 21.83 -18.35
CA VAL A 325 16.75 22.99 -18.70
C VAL A 325 17.52 24.29 -18.49
N SER A 326 18.21 24.41 -17.37
CA SER A 326 19.02 25.59 -17.05
C SER A 326 20.14 25.84 -18.05
N LEU A 327 20.84 24.78 -18.48
CA LEU A 327 21.87 24.86 -19.50
C LEU A 327 21.30 25.30 -20.88
N ILE A 328 20.11 24.79 -21.22
CA ILE A 328 19.42 25.19 -22.45
C ILE A 328 19.05 26.68 -22.39
N ILE A 329 18.38 27.12 -21.33
CA ILE A 329 18.00 28.53 -21.15
C ILE A 329 19.25 29.42 -21.16
N TRP A 330 20.32 29.00 -20.47
CA TRP A 330 21.58 29.74 -20.46
C TRP A 330 22.17 29.87 -21.87
N SER A 331 22.13 28.81 -22.68
CA SER A 331 22.69 28.86 -24.05
C SER A 331 21.91 29.83 -24.95
N PHE A 332 20.61 29.93 -24.82
CA PHE A 332 19.73 30.77 -25.66
C PHE A 332 19.57 32.20 -25.10
N MET A 333 19.26 32.34 -23.81
CA MET A 333 18.84 33.63 -23.21
C MET A 333 19.93 34.29 -22.35
N GLY A 334 20.99 33.56 -22.00
CA GLY A 334 22.10 34.03 -21.18
C GLY A 334 21.95 33.70 -19.69
N PHE A 335 23.08 33.76 -18.98
CA PHE A 335 23.20 33.30 -17.59
C PHE A 335 22.19 33.96 -16.63
N ARG A 336 22.01 35.28 -16.75
CA ARG A 336 21.09 36.02 -15.89
C ARG A 336 19.64 35.51 -15.99
N ASN A 337 19.14 35.41 -17.23
CA ASN A 337 17.76 35.01 -17.47
C ASN A 337 17.56 33.53 -17.09
N ALA A 338 18.58 32.70 -17.29
CA ALA A 338 18.55 31.31 -16.81
C ALA A 338 18.42 31.23 -15.29
N VAL A 339 19.23 31.98 -14.54
CA VAL A 339 19.17 31.98 -13.07
C VAL A 339 17.81 32.48 -12.55
N LEU A 340 17.24 33.52 -13.17
CA LEU A 340 15.92 34.03 -12.78
C LEU A 340 14.83 32.99 -12.97
N ALA A 341 14.80 32.31 -14.12
CA ALA A 341 13.85 31.24 -14.37
C ALA A 341 14.06 30.02 -13.45
N MET A 342 15.33 29.71 -13.11
CA MET A 342 15.66 28.59 -12.22
C MET A 342 15.19 28.79 -10.78
N VAL A 343 15.23 29.99 -10.25
CA VAL A 343 14.82 30.30 -8.87
C VAL A 343 13.32 30.06 -8.69
N GLY A 344 12.53 30.23 -9.74
CA GLY A 344 11.09 29.97 -9.73
C GLY A 344 10.73 28.50 -9.48
N ILE A 345 11.54 27.55 -9.96
CA ILE A 345 11.24 26.11 -9.85
C ILE A 345 11.14 25.65 -8.38
N PRO A 346 12.17 25.85 -7.53
CA PRO A 346 12.08 25.49 -6.11
C PRO A 346 10.94 26.23 -5.38
N PHE A 347 10.68 27.49 -5.76
CA PHE A 347 9.58 28.25 -5.17
C PHE A 347 8.22 27.61 -5.48
N SER A 348 7.97 27.28 -6.74
CA SER A 348 6.72 26.63 -7.18
C SER A 348 6.53 25.25 -6.53
N PHE A 349 7.60 24.45 -6.40
CA PHE A 349 7.53 23.18 -5.69
C PHE A 349 7.22 23.34 -4.21
N LEU A 350 7.87 24.28 -3.52
CA LEU A 350 7.60 24.54 -2.09
C LEU A 350 6.16 25.05 -1.87
N LEU A 351 5.63 25.86 -2.78
CA LEU A 351 4.23 26.29 -2.73
C LEU A 351 3.27 25.12 -2.97
N THR A 352 3.63 24.22 -3.87
CA THR A 352 2.89 22.95 -4.10
C THR A 352 2.86 22.07 -2.84
N MET A 353 4.00 21.98 -2.11
CA MET A 353 4.05 21.23 -0.85
C MET A 353 3.11 21.82 0.21
N ILE A 354 2.99 23.17 0.29
CA ILE A 354 2.02 23.82 1.17
C ILE A 354 0.59 23.40 0.80
N PHE A 355 0.27 23.39 -0.48
CA PHE A 355 -1.06 22.98 -0.95
C PHE A 355 -1.34 21.50 -0.62
N MET A 356 -0.41 20.60 -0.90
CA MET A 356 -0.56 19.19 -0.60
C MET A 356 -0.74 18.93 0.90
N TRP A 357 0.07 19.59 1.72
CA TRP A 357 -0.04 19.52 3.18
C TRP A 357 -1.39 20.03 3.69
N ALA A 358 -1.86 21.17 3.18
CA ALA A 358 -3.14 21.77 3.56
C ALA A 358 -4.36 20.93 3.14
N THR A 359 -4.23 20.16 2.06
CA THR A 359 -5.30 19.29 1.54
C THR A 359 -5.20 17.84 2.06
N GLY A 360 -4.22 17.53 2.93
CA GLY A 360 -4.05 16.21 3.53
C GLY A 360 -3.55 15.13 2.56
N ASN A 361 -2.87 15.52 1.49
CA ASN A 361 -2.21 14.60 0.55
C ASN A 361 -0.86 14.13 1.11
N SER A 362 -0.34 13.03 0.57
CA SER A 362 0.95 12.43 0.94
C SER A 362 1.99 12.59 -0.16
N LEU A 363 3.26 12.49 0.23
CA LEU A 363 4.37 12.33 -0.70
C LEU A 363 4.57 10.83 -0.97
N ASN A 364 4.27 10.40 -2.18
CA ASN A 364 4.30 8.99 -2.58
C ASN A 364 4.85 8.84 -4.01
N GLU A 365 5.08 7.60 -4.47
CA GLU A 365 5.61 7.34 -5.82
C GLU A 365 4.80 8.03 -6.92
N ILE A 366 3.47 8.09 -6.78
CA ILE A 366 2.57 8.67 -7.77
C ILE A 366 2.69 10.21 -7.80
N SER A 367 2.71 10.85 -6.62
CA SER A 367 2.90 12.30 -6.53
C SER A 367 4.31 12.74 -6.95
N LEU A 368 5.35 11.94 -6.61
CA LEU A 368 6.73 12.17 -7.08
C LEU A 368 6.84 12.06 -8.60
N PHE A 369 6.18 11.06 -9.19
CA PHE A 369 6.10 10.95 -10.66
C PHE A 369 5.44 12.18 -11.29
N ALA A 370 4.35 12.68 -10.70
CA ALA A 370 3.68 13.91 -11.15
C ALA A 370 4.63 15.12 -11.08
N PHE A 371 5.47 15.23 -10.04
CA PHE A 371 6.47 16.30 -9.93
C PHE A 371 7.55 16.23 -11.01
N VAL A 372 8.05 15.04 -11.32
CA VAL A 372 9.00 14.87 -12.43
C VAL A 372 8.37 15.29 -13.76
N LEU A 373 7.12 14.87 -14.00
CA LEU A 373 6.38 15.21 -15.22
C LEU A 373 6.15 16.72 -15.36
N VAL A 374 5.72 17.37 -14.27
CA VAL A 374 5.38 18.81 -14.29
C VAL A 374 6.61 19.72 -14.26
N SER A 375 7.79 19.21 -13.88
CA SER A 375 9.00 20.01 -13.75
C SER A 375 9.40 20.72 -15.04
N GLY A 376 9.18 20.08 -16.20
CA GLY A 376 9.38 20.68 -17.51
C GLY A 376 8.33 21.73 -17.87
N ILE A 377 7.08 21.52 -17.45
CA ILE A 377 5.95 22.40 -17.76
C ILE A 377 6.06 23.72 -16.98
N ILE A 378 6.44 23.66 -15.71
CA ILE A 378 6.60 24.84 -14.83
C ILE A 378 7.54 25.89 -15.43
N VAL A 379 8.60 25.45 -16.08
CA VAL A 379 9.65 26.35 -16.60
C VAL A 379 9.18 27.13 -17.82
N ASP A 380 8.29 26.56 -18.62
CA ASP A 380 7.86 27.17 -19.90
C ASP A 380 7.20 28.53 -19.69
N ASP A 381 6.34 28.67 -18.68
CA ASP A 381 5.68 29.93 -18.35
C ASP A 381 6.68 31.02 -17.96
N ALA A 382 7.67 30.68 -17.13
CA ALA A 382 8.73 31.59 -16.71
C ALA A 382 9.59 32.04 -17.90
N ILE A 383 9.88 31.15 -18.86
CA ILE A 383 10.65 31.48 -20.07
C ILE A 383 9.91 32.53 -20.90
N VAL A 384 8.62 32.35 -21.13
CA VAL A 384 7.79 33.28 -21.93
C VAL A 384 7.77 34.66 -21.30
N VAL A 385 7.56 34.74 -19.99
CA VAL A 385 7.52 36.03 -19.27
C VAL A 385 8.87 36.73 -19.31
N VAL A 386 9.96 36.01 -18.99
CA VAL A 386 11.33 36.56 -19.00
C VAL A 386 11.72 37.04 -20.38
N GLU A 387 11.38 36.25 -21.43
CA GLU A 387 11.71 36.61 -22.81
C GLU A 387 10.98 37.87 -23.24
N ASN A 388 9.70 37.99 -22.92
CA ASN A 388 8.90 39.17 -23.30
C ASN A 388 9.35 40.43 -22.55
N ILE A 389 9.63 40.36 -21.25
CA ILE A 389 10.22 41.48 -20.50
C ILE A 389 11.56 41.90 -21.13
N TYR A 390 12.40 40.91 -21.51
CA TYR A 390 13.67 41.20 -22.14
C TYR A 390 13.52 41.81 -23.53
N ARG A 391 12.50 41.44 -24.31
CA ARG A 391 12.16 42.06 -25.60
C ARG A 391 11.82 43.54 -25.44
N HIS A 392 10.95 43.90 -24.50
CA HIS A 392 10.61 45.29 -24.20
C HIS A 392 11.82 46.13 -23.78
N LEU A 393 12.75 45.55 -23.00
CA LEU A 393 14.02 46.20 -22.70
C LEU A 393 14.87 46.43 -23.93
N GLN A 394 14.86 45.52 -24.91
CA GLN A 394 15.59 45.70 -26.18
C GLN A 394 14.99 46.76 -27.07
N GLU A 395 13.67 46.96 -26.97
CA GLU A 395 12.93 48.00 -27.70
C GLU A 395 13.14 49.40 -27.11
N GLY A 396 13.80 49.50 -25.91
CA GLY A 396 14.26 50.73 -25.32
C GLY A 396 13.37 51.27 -24.17
N GLU A 397 12.42 50.46 -23.71
CA GLU A 397 11.58 50.81 -22.55
C GLU A 397 12.43 50.88 -21.25
N SER A 398 11.98 51.64 -20.29
CA SER A 398 12.59 51.64 -18.95
C SER A 398 12.40 50.29 -18.28
N LEU A 399 13.28 49.90 -17.31
CA LEU A 399 13.17 48.62 -16.63
C LEU A 399 11.79 48.39 -16.03
N GLN A 400 11.20 49.41 -15.42
CA GLN A 400 9.90 49.30 -14.77
C GLN A 400 8.76 49.14 -15.82
N GLU A 401 8.80 49.91 -16.88
CA GLU A 401 7.83 49.82 -17.99
C GLU A 401 7.95 48.45 -18.67
N ALA A 402 9.16 47.99 -19.00
CA ALA A 402 9.38 46.71 -19.63
C ALA A 402 8.90 45.53 -18.78
N VAL A 403 9.07 45.57 -17.45
CA VAL A 403 8.56 44.57 -16.52
C VAL A 403 7.04 44.55 -16.52
N VAL A 404 6.38 45.72 -16.43
CA VAL A 404 4.92 45.80 -16.37
C VAL A 404 4.31 45.44 -17.73
N ASN A 405 4.77 46.08 -18.83
CA ASN A 405 4.22 45.88 -20.17
C ASN A 405 4.51 44.46 -20.66
N GLY A 406 5.76 44.00 -20.49
CA GLY A 406 6.19 42.67 -20.93
C GLY A 406 5.46 41.54 -20.20
N THR A 407 5.16 41.69 -18.91
CA THR A 407 4.37 40.69 -18.18
C THR A 407 2.89 40.77 -18.57
N SER A 408 2.31 41.97 -18.65
CA SER A 408 0.88 42.13 -18.95
C SER A 408 0.48 41.63 -20.34
N GLU A 409 1.36 41.83 -21.35
CA GLU A 409 1.14 41.36 -22.73
C GLU A 409 1.00 39.83 -22.82
N VAL A 410 1.77 39.09 -22.04
CA VAL A 410 1.76 37.60 -22.05
C VAL A 410 0.87 36.99 -20.99
N THR A 411 0.32 37.76 -20.06
CA THR A 411 -0.49 37.24 -18.95
C THR A 411 -1.67 36.38 -19.45
N PHE A 412 -2.46 36.90 -20.39
CA PHE A 412 -3.61 36.16 -20.90
C PHE A 412 -3.23 34.91 -21.70
N PRO A 413 -2.27 34.95 -22.65
CA PRO A 413 -1.74 33.76 -23.31
C PRO A 413 -1.22 32.69 -22.33
N VAL A 414 -0.48 33.08 -21.30
CA VAL A 414 0.07 32.14 -20.30
C VAL A 414 -1.07 31.50 -19.48
N ILE A 415 -2.03 32.30 -18.97
CA ILE A 415 -3.20 31.75 -18.28
C ILE A 415 -4.00 30.79 -19.18
N ALA A 416 -4.20 31.15 -20.45
CA ALA A 416 -4.91 30.27 -21.38
C ALA A 416 -4.17 28.94 -21.62
N ALA A 417 -2.84 29.00 -21.82
CA ALA A 417 -2.01 27.82 -22.01
C ALA A 417 -2.00 26.89 -20.77
N THR A 418 -1.79 27.46 -19.60
CA THR A 418 -1.82 26.71 -18.33
C THR A 418 -3.19 26.12 -18.03
N SER A 419 -4.28 26.88 -18.29
CA SER A 419 -5.65 26.37 -18.13
C SER A 419 -5.94 25.18 -19.05
N THR A 420 -5.46 25.20 -20.30
CA THR A 420 -5.63 24.06 -21.21
C THR A 420 -4.82 22.85 -20.75
N THR A 421 -3.63 23.05 -20.19
CA THR A 421 -2.83 21.97 -19.61
C THR A 421 -3.53 21.34 -18.40
N VAL A 422 -4.03 22.15 -17.48
CA VAL A 422 -4.84 21.66 -16.35
C VAL A 422 -6.05 20.88 -16.85
N ALA A 423 -6.81 21.45 -17.82
CA ALA A 423 -7.99 20.80 -18.39
C ALA A 423 -7.68 19.43 -19.03
N ALA A 424 -6.47 19.23 -19.55
CA ALA A 424 -6.05 17.95 -20.11
C ALA A 424 -5.88 16.85 -19.05
N PHE A 425 -5.58 17.20 -17.79
CA PHE A 425 -5.44 16.25 -16.68
C PHE A 425 -6.75 16.04 -15.90
N LEU A 426 -7.73 16.95 -15.98
CA LEU A 426 -9.01 16.84 -15.26
C LEU A 426 -9.78 15.53 -15.54
N PRO A 427 -9.78 14.94 -16.75
CA PRO A 427 -10.45 13.67 -16.98
C PRO A 427 -10.02 12.53 -16.03
N MET A 428 -8.79 12.57 -15.51
CA MET A 428 -8.34 11.58 -14.52
C MET A 428 -9.05 11.72 -13.17
N LEU A 429 -9.61 12.90 -12.84
CA LEU A 429 -10.40 13.10 -11.61
C LEU A 429 -11.85 12.58 -11.75
N ILE A 430 -12.30 12.30 -12.98
CA ILE A 430 -13.63 11.74 -13.24
C ILE A 430 -13.63 10.21 -13.15
N MET A 431 -12.44 9.62 -13.08
CA MET A 431 -12.32 8.18 -12.87
C MET A 431 -12.89 7.83 -11.50
N THR A 432 -13.74 6.79 -11.46
CA THR A 432 -14.40 6.33 -10.25
C THR A 432 -13.68 5.14 -9.61
N GLY A 433 -14.04 4.85 -8.37
CA GLY A 433 -13.54 3.71 -7.61
C GLY A 433 -12.08 3.84 -7.16
N SER A 434 -11.53 2.77 -6.67
CA SER A 434 -10.15 2.70 -6.14
C SER A 434 -9.09 3.11 -7.17
N THR A 435 -9.28 2.77 -8.44
CA THR A 435 -8.39 3.18 -9.53
C THR A 435 -8.42 4.70 -9.72
N GLY A 436 -9.60 5.31 -9.67
CA GLY A 436 -9.77 6.76 -9.75
C GLY A 436 -9.09 7.47 -8.58
N GLU A 437 -9.33 7.02 -7.36
CA GLU A 437 -8.71 7.58 -6.15
C GLU A 437 -7.18 7.47 -6.19
N PHE A 438 -6.65 6.33 -6.66
CA PHE A 438 -5.21 6.10 -6.81
C PHE A 438 -4.57 7.08 -7.80
N PHE A 439 -5.15 7.24 -9.00
CA PHE A 439 -4.61 8.12 -10.02
C PHE A 439 -4.95 9.60 -9.83
N ALA A 440 -5.93 9.95 -8.98
CA ALA A 440 -6.28 11.33 -8.67
C ALA A 440 -5.10 12.15 -8.09
N GLN A 441 -4.12 11.48 -7.48
CA GLN A 441 -2.91 12.12 -6.97
C GLN A 441 -2.13 12.86 -8.08
N ILE A 442 -2.14 12.37 -9.32
CA ILE A 442 -1.43 12.98 -10.45
C ILE A 442 -2.02 14.34 -10.82
N PRO A 443 -3.31 14.46 -11.21
CA PRO A 443 -3.89 15.74 -11.56
C PRO A 443 -3.93 16.73 -10.40
N ILE A 444 -4.07 16.28 -9.15
CA ILE A 444 -4.02 17.14 -7.97
C ILE A 444 -2.63 17.79 -7.84
N ALA A 445 -1.56 16.98 -7.87
CA ALA A 445 -0.19 17.47 -7.75
C ALA A 445 0.20 18.37 -8.92
N ILE A 446 -0.16 17.99 -10.16
CA ILE A 446 0.12 18.77 -11.37
C ILE A 446 -0.63 20.11 -11.34
N THR A 447 -1.92 20.10 -11.03
CA THR A 447 -2.72 21.33 -10.97
C THR A 447 -2.20 22.29 -9.91
N ALA A 448 -1.86 21.77 -8.74
CA ALA A 448 -1.25 22.59 -7.68
C ALA A 448 0.09 23.18 -8.12
N ALA A 449 0.94 22.40 -8.77
CA ALA A 449 2.25 22.83 -9.24
C ALA A 449 2.15 23.88 -10.36
N ILE A 450 1.23 23.69 -11.30
CA ILE A 450 0.95 24.67 -12.38
C ILE A 450 0.36 25.96 -11.80
N ALA A 451 -0.56 25.88 -10.86
CA ALA A 451 -1.12 27.08 -10.20
C ALA A 451 -0.02 27.84 -9.42
N ALA A 452 0.86 27.11 -8.73
CA ALA A 452 2.01 27.69 -8.05
C ALA A 452 2.99 28.37 -9.03
N SER A 453 3.25 27.74 -10.18
CA SER A 453 4.08 28.30 -11.25
C SER A 453 3.47 29.57 -11.85
N LEU A 454 2.17 29.54 -12.10
CA LEU A 454 1.45 30.71 -12.63
C LEU A 454 1.54 31.90 -11.66
N PHE A 455 1.39 31.66 -10.37
CA PHE A 455 1.58 32.69 -9.35
C PHE A 455 3.02 33.20 -9.33
N GLU A 456 4.00 32.30 -9.43
CA GLU A 456 5.42 32.65 -9.47
C GLU A 456 5.76 33.48 -10.70
N CYS A 457 5.42 33.01 -11.91
CA CYS A 457 5.85 33.64 -13.15
C CYS A 457 5.16 34.98 -13.43
N LEU A 458 3.94 35.21 -12.95
CA LEU A 458 3.22 36.47 -13.15
C LEU A 458 3.43 37.51 -12.04
N ILE A 459 3.79 37.09 -10.83
CA ILE A 459 3.89 38.00 -9.68
C ILE A 459 5.32 38.05 -9.14
N ILE A 460 5.92 36.91 -8.82
CA ILE A 460 7.21 36.85 -8.12
C ILE A 460 8.39 37.10 -9.08
N LEU A 461 8.38 36.43 -10.22
CA LEU A 461 9.44 36.53 -11.21
C LEU A 461 9.62 37.97 -11.76
N PRO A 462 8.57 38.73 -12.12
CA PRO A 462 8.73 40.13 -12.51
C PRO A 462 9.38 41.02 -11.42
N LEU A 463 9.08 40.79 -10.14
CA LEU A 463 9.71 41.50 -9.01
C LEU A 463 11.18 41.14 -8.93
N HIS A 464 11.55 39.85 -9.01
CA HIS A 464 12.94 39.41 -9.03
C HIS A 464 13.69 39.97 -10.23
N PHE A 465 13.02 40.05 -11.40
CA PHE A 465 13.62 40.62 -12.61
C PHE A 465 13.95 42.11 -12.44
N GLN A 466 13.13 42.86 -11.70
CA GLN A 466 13.37 44.27 -11.39
C GLN A 466 14.55 44.47 -10.42
N ASP A 467 14.69 43.62 -9.40
CA ASP A 467 15.62 43.83 -8.30
C ASP A 467 16.99 43.16 -8.51
N TRP A 468 17.09 42.14 -9.36
CA TRP A 468 18.30 41.36 -9.54
C TRP A 468 18.69 41.11 -11.00
N PRO A 469 19.98 41.26 -11.33
CA PRO A 469 21.13 41.81 -10.62
C PRO A 469 21.33 43.28 -10.95
N GLY A 470 21.00 44.16 -10.01
CA GLY A 470 21.33 45.56 -9.95
C GLY A 470 21.15 46.44 -11.19
N LYS A 471 20.46 47.55 -11.04
CA LYS A 471 20.15 48.59 -12.06
C LYS A 471 21.33 48.98 -12.97
N LYS A 472 22.58 48.89 -12.50
CA LYS A 472 23.78 49.21 -13.29
C LYS A 472 24.06 48.25 -14.45
N GLN A 473 23.68 46.99 -14.35
CA GLN A 473 23.98 46.00 -15.38
C GLN A 473 22.95 46.03 -16.52
N VAL A 474 21.70 46.37 -16.22
CA VAL A 474 20.63 46.58 -17.22
C VAL A 474 20.97 47.79 -18.10
N LEU A 475 21.36 48.90 -17.51
CA LEU A 475 21.79 50.10 -18.24
C LEU A 475 23.02 49.84 -19.11
N ARG A 476 23.94 48.97 -18.66
CA ARG A 476 25.10 48.57 -19.45
C ARG A 476 24.73 47.64 -20.64
N THR A 477 23.77 46.75 -20.45
CA THR A 477 23.27 45.85 -21.49
C THR A 477 22.47 46.61 -22.53
N VAL A 478 21.61 47.56 -22.15
CA VAL A 478 20.85 48.42 -23.05
C VAL A 478 21.81 49.31 -23.87
N ARG A 479 22.82 49.92 -23.21
CA ARG A 479 23.82 50.77 -23.89
C ARG A 479 24.75 50.01 -24.84
N TYR A 480 25.00 48.72 -24.60
CA TYR A 480 25.83 47.87 -25.43
C TYR A 480 25.11 47.37 -26.71
N LYS A 481 23.78 47.38 -26.69
CA LYS A 481 22.96 46.79 -27.78
C LYS A 481 22.51 47.80 -28.84
N TYR A 482 22.74 49.10 -28.66
CA TYR A 482 22.53 50.10 -29.73
C TYR A 482 23.60 50.03 -30.85
N THR A 483 24.61 49.18 -30.69
CA THR A 483 25.48 48.77 -31.76
C THR A 483 24.89 47.51 -32.40
N ALA A 484 24.15 47.71 -33.49
CA ALA A 484 23.53 46.69 -34.32
C ALA A 484 24.44 45.47 -34.54
N GLY A 485 23.96 44.26 -34.24
CA GLY A 485 24.46 43.07 -34.93
C GLY A 485 25.03 41.91 -34.13
N THR A 486 24.77 41.75 -32.84
CA THR A 486 25.23 40.53 -32.15
C THR A 486 24.05 39.71 -31.57
N GLU A 487 23.21 39.21 -32.48
CA GLU A 487 22.44 38.00 -32.16
C GLU A 487 23.43 36.88 -31.85
N ARG A 488 23.17 36.08 -30.82
CA ARG A 488 23.97 34.90 -30.53
C ARG A 488 23.99 34.01 -31.78
N PRO A 489 25.15 33.49 -32.20
CA PRO A 489 25.28 32.77 -33.46
C PRO A 489 24.35 31.55 -33.54
N LEU A 490 24.04 30.91 -32.38
CA LEU A 490 23.10 29.82 -32.29
C LEU A 490 21.68 30.26 -32.63
N MET A 491 21.22 31.39 -32.05
CA MET A 491 19.88 31.92 -32.30
C MET A 491 19.71 32.37 -33.76
N ALA A 492 20.73 33.01 -34.34
CA ALA A 492 20.73 33.38 -35.74
C ALA A 492 20.71 32.15 -36.69
N TRP A 493 21.35 31.05 -36.28
CA TRP A 493 21.32 29.80 -37.04
C TRP A 493 19.92 29.15 -36.96
N VAL A 494 19.32 29.02 -35.76
CA VAL A 494 17.97 28.49 -35.57
C VAL A 494 16.96 29.33 -36.37
N ARG A 495 16.97 30.67 -36.21
CA ARG A 495 16.07 31.57 -36.94
C ARG A 495 16.17 31.43 -38.46
N ARG A 496 17.42 31.35 -39.00
CA ARG A 496 17.62 31.12 -40.44
C ARG A 496 17.10 29.75 -40.86
N GLY A 497 17.29 28.72 -40.07
CA GLY A 497 16.76 27.37 -40.29
C GLY A 497 15.25 27.35 -40.32
N THR A 498 14.61 27.88 -39.27
CA THR A 498 13.15 27.98 -39.16
C THR A 498 12.54 28.78 -40.31
N ASN A 499 13.09 29.95 -40.64
CA ASN A 499 12.59 30.76 -41.74
C ASN A 499 12.66 30.02 -43.09
N ARG A 500 13.74 29.24 -43.35
CA ARG A 500 13.84 28.41 -44.56
C ARG A 500 12.78 27.30 -44.57
N ILE A 501 12.58 26.62 -43.44
CA ILE A 501 11.58 25.54 -43.31
C ILE A 501 10.19 26.13 -43.56
N VAL A 502 9.83 27.21 -42.85
CA VAL A 502 8.53 27.87 -42.97
C VAL A 502 8.28 28.36 -44.40
N ALA A 503 9.28 29.03 -45.03
CA ALA A 503 9.17 29.46 -46.40
C ALA A 503 8.98 28.28 -47.38
N LYS A 504 9.67 27.17 -47.19
CA LYS A 504 9.51 25.94 -47.97
C LYS A 504 8.14 25.29 -47.76
N THR A 505 7.67 25.20 -46.53
CA THR A 505 6.37 24.65 -46.12
C THR A 505 5.24 25.45 -46.73
N LEU A 506 5.29 26.80 -46.67
CA LEU A 506 4.31 27.68 -47.27
C LEU A 506 4.31 27.59 -48.79
N ARG A 507 5.51 27.47 -49.42
CA ARG A 507 5.61 27.30 -50.86
C ARG A 507 5.00 25.98 -51.35
N PHE A 508 5.15 24.90 -50.57
CA PHE A 508 4.69 23.55 -50.89
C PHE A 508 3.55 23.12 -49.92
N ARG A 509 2.64 24.05 -49.62
CA ARG A 509 1.57 23.87 -48.57
C ARG A 509 0.77 22.59 -48.73
N TRP A 510 0.35 22.24 -49.94
CA TRP A 510 -0.44 21.04 -50.20
C TRP A 510 0.35 19.76 -50.02
N THR A 511 1.63 19.73 -50.43
CA THR A 511 2.52 18.59 -50.22
C THR A 511 2.82 18.41 -48.76
N THR A 512 3.01 19.48 -48.01
CA THR A 512 3.24 19.43 -46.57
C THR A 512 1.98 18.91 -45.85
N LEU A 513 0.79 19.42 -46.23
CA LEU A 513 -0.46 18.95 -45.66
C LEU A 513 -0.67 17.46 -45.94
N PHE A 514 -0.44 17.02 -47.17
CA PHE A 514 -0.54 15.62 -47.54
C PHE A 514 0.45 14.75 -46.73
N LEU A 515 1.70 15.20 -46.56
CA LEU A 515 2.68 14.48 -45.77
C LEU A 515 2.28 14.34 -44.32
N VAL A 516 1.73 15.40 -43.70
CA VAL A 516 1.26 15.38 -42.30
C VAL A 516 0.09 14.38 -42.15
N PHE A 517 -0.90 14.44 -43.02
CA PHE A 517 -2.01 13.49 -42.99
C PHE A 517 -1.55 12.06 -43.29
N PHE A 518 -0.65 11.88 -44.24
CA PHE A 518 -0.09 10.57 -44.54
C PHE A 518 0.60 9.95 -43.31
N LEU A 519 1.49 10.71 -42.66
CA LEU A 519 2.17 10.26 -41.45
C LEU A 519 1.18 9.98 -40.31
N PHE A 520 0.15 10.80 -40.17
CA PHE A 520 -0.90 10.58 -39.19
C PHE A 520 -1.65 9.26 -39.43
N PHE A 521 -2.08 8.99 -40.66
CA PHE A 521 -2.76 7.73 -40.99
C PHE A 521 -1.85 6.52 -40.91
N VAL A 522 -0.57 6.66 -41.26
CA VAL A 522 0.43 5.60 -41.06
C VAL A 522 0.60 5.29 -39.57
N SER A 523 0.68 6.31 -38.72
CA SER A 523 0.75 6.14 -37.26
C SER A 523 -0.51 5.46 -36.68
N LEU A 524 -1.70 5.85 -37.13
CA LEU A 524 -2.95 5.18 -36.78
C LEU A 524 -2.96 3.72 -37.26
N GLY A 525 -2.47 3.46 -38.46
CA GLY A 525 -2.35 2.11 -39.00
C GLY A 525 -1.41 1.23 -38.16
N ILE A 526 -0.26 1.75 -37.76
CA ILE A 526 0.69 1.05 -36.87
C ILE A 526 0.03 0.75 -35.51
N MET A 527 -0.67 1.74 -34.94
CA MET A 527 -1.39 1.57 -33.68
C MET A 527 -2.48 0.49 -33.82
N PHE A 528 -3.29 0.54 -34.86
CA PHE A 528 -4.35 -0.45 -35.12
C PHE A 528 -3.78 -1.87 -35.30
N VAL A 529 -2.71 -2.02 -36.07
CA VAL A 529 -2.03 -3.32 -36.26
C VAL A 529 -1.47 -3.85 -34.94
N SER A 530 -0.90 -2.96 -34.11
CA SER A 530 -0.41 -3.34 -32.77
C SER A 530 -1.53 -3.82 -31.85
N PHE A 531 -2.71 -3.18 -31.90
CA PHE A 531 -3.87 -3.60 -31.12
C PHE A 531 -4.44 -4.97 -31.54
N THR A 532 -4.24 -5.41 -32.77
CA THR A 532 -4.69 -6.74 -33.20
C THR A 532 -3.88 -7.90 -32.61
N GLY A 533 -2.79 -7.61 -31.91
CA GLY A 533 -1.91 -8.60 -31.26
C GLY A 533 -1.10 -9.50 -32.22
N LYS A 534 -1.35 -9.43 -33.55
CA LYS A 534 -0.62 -10.22 -34.55
C LYS A 534 0.80 -9.74 -34.80
N PHE A 535 1.01 -8.44 -34.71
CA PHE A 535 2.34 -7.80 -34.81
C PHE A 535 2.41 -6.68 -33.77
N PRO A 536 2.75 -6.95 -32.50
CA PRO A 536 2.83 -5.94 -31.47
C PRO A 536 4.07 -5.06 -31.67
N LEU A 537 3.96 -4.07 -32.55
CA LEU A 537 5.01 -3.07 -32.80
C LEU A 537 5.12 -2.07 -31.64
N ILE A 538 4.01 -1.85 -30.95
CA ILE A 538 3.91 -1.00 -29.75
C ILE A 538 3.28 -1.85 -28.65
N ARG A 539 4.04 -2.11 -27.59
CA ARG A 539 3.48 -2.67 -26.35
C ARG A 539 3.00 -1.51 -25.48
N VAL A 540 1.73 -1.54 -25.10
CA VAL A 540 1.19 -0.63 -24.08
C VAL A 540 1.19 -1.42 -22.78
N GLU A 541 2.14 -1.11 -21.93
CA GLU A 541 2.22 -1.65 -20.57
C GLU A 541 1.88 -0.49 -19.62
N PHE A 542 0.80 -0.63 -18.86
CA PHE A 542 0.38 0.38 -17.88
C PHE A 542 1.33 0.46 -16.68
N TYR A 543 2.01 -0.65 -16.38
CA TYR A 543 3.02 -0.73 -15.33
C TYR A 543 4.29 -1.32 -15.94
N PRO A 544 5.47 -0.84 -15.52
CA PRO A 544 6.71 -1.48 -15.90
C PRO A 544 6.65 -2.95 -15.47
N ALA A 545 7.12 -3.84 -16.34
CA ALA A 545 7.23 -5.28 -16.05
C ALA A 545 8.20 -5.60 -14.90
N ASP A 546 8.67 -4.58 -14.19
CA ASP A 546 9.57 -4.68 -13.04
C ASP A 546 8.74 -4.82 -11.77
N TYR A 547 8.91 -5.95 -11.07
CA TYR A 547 8.22 -6.27 -9.84
C TYR A 547 9.23 -6.39 -8.69
N THR A 548 8.80 -6.03 -7.49
CA THR A 548 9.59 -6.14 -6.26
C THR A 548 9.32 -7.43 -5.50
N TYR A 549 8.18 -8.03 -5.79
CA TYR A 549 7.72 -9.29 -5.21
C TYR A 549 7.15 -10.16 -6.32
N TYR A 550 7.21 -11.48 -6.11
CA TYR A 550 6.40 -12.40 -6.88
C TYR A 550 5.83 -13.48 -5.96
N TYR A 551 4.71 -14.02 -6.37
CA TYR A 551 3.98 -15.04 -5.62
C TYR A 551 4.15 -16.41 -6.27
N ILE A 552 4.37 -17.42 -5.44
CA ILE A 552 4.31 -18.82 -5.83
C ILE A 552 3.13 -19.41 -5.07
N GLU A 553 2.05 -19.71 -5.78
CA GLU A 553 0.84 -20.30 -5.23
C GLU A 553 0.93 -21.81 -5.36
N LEU A 554 0.64 -22.53 -4.26
CA LEU A 554 0.56 -23.97 -4.21
C LEU A 554 -0.84 -24.39 -3.78
N GLU A 555 -1.40 -25.36 -4.51
CA GLU A 555 -2.68 -25.98 -4.19
C GLU A 555 -2.51 -27.48 -4.23
N GLY A 556 -2.66 -28.13 -3.08
CA GLY A 556 -2.58 -29.59 -2.92
C GLY A 556 -3.92 -30.28 -3.03
N PRO A 557 -3.93 -31.62 -2.95
CA PRO A 557 -5.16 -32.42 -2.96
C PRO A 557 -6.14 -31.98 -1.88
N VAL A 558 -7.43 -32.07 -2.17
CA VAL A 558 -8.48 -31.78 -1.19
C VAL A 558 -8.37 -32.72 0.00
N GLY A 559 -8.36 -32.16 1.21
CA GLY A 559 -8.20 -32.92 2.46
C GLY A 559 -6.75 -32.98 2.99
N THR A 560 -5.80 -32.34 2.29
CA THR A 560 -4.44 -32.16 2.82
C THR A 560 -4.49 -31.38 4.13
N ALA A 561 -3.77 -31.82 5.15
CA ALA A 561 -3.67 -31.12 6.43
C ALA A 561 -2.85 -29.83 6.28
N LEU A 562 -3.17 -28.83 7.10
CA LEU A 562 -2.52 -27.52 7.06
C LEU A 562 -1.01 -27.61 7.31
N GLU A 563 -0.61 -28.47 8.24
CA GLU A 563 0.80 -28.77 8.57
C GLU A 563 1.55 -29.32 7.37
N THR A 564 0.92 -30.25 6.62
CA THR A 564 1.51 -30.83 5.41
C THR A 564 1.70 -29.77 4.33
N THR A 565 0.74 -28.88 4.17
CA THR A 565 0.86 -27.74 3.26
C THR A 565 1.98 -26.80 3.70
N SER A 566 2.09 -26.52 5.01
CA SER A 566 3.17 -25.70 5.57
C SER A 566 4.55 -26.33 5.35
N GLU A 567 4.67 -27.63 5.55
CA GLU A 567 5.93 -28.35 5.29
C GLU A 567 6.30 -28.31 3.81
N LYS A 568 5.32 -28.49 2.92
CA LYS A 568 5.55 -28.38 1.48
C LYS A 568 6.05 -27.00 1.06
N LEU A 569 5.46 -25.93 1.61
CA LEU A 569 5.92 -24.57 1.37
C LEU A 569 7.34 -24.33 1.89
N LYS A 570 7.70 -24.90 3.04
CA LYS A 570 9.07 -24.85 3.59
C LYS A 570 10.06 -25.61 2.72
N GLU A 571 9.69 -26.76 2.16
CA GLU A 571 10.50 -27.49 1.20
C GLU A 571 10.81 -26.63 -0.04
N VAL A 572 9.78 -25.99 -0.63
CA VAL A 572 9.95 -25.08 -1.78
C VAL A 572 10.81 -23.87 -1.38
N SER A 573 10.58 -23.29 -0.21
CA SER A 573 11.44 -22.21 0.33
C SER A 573 12.89 -22.64 0.40
N SER A 574 13.16 -23.81 0.99
CA SER A 574 14.50 -24.35 1.15
C SER A 574 15.18 -24.65 -0.19
N PHE A 575 14.40 -25.04 -1.20
CA PHE A 575 14.89 -25.25 -2.56
C PHE A 575 15.34 -23.94 -3.24
N LEU A 576 14.64 -22.82 -2.96
CA LEU A 576 14.94 -21.51 -3.55
C LEU A 576 16.01 -20.73 -2.76
N LEU A 577 16.15 -20.96 -1.44
CA LEU A 577 17.08 -20.23 -0.57
C LEU A 577 18.56 -20.24 -0.99
N PRO A 578 19.12 -21.29 -1.64
CA PRO A 578 20.49 -21.26 -2.13
C PRO A 578 20.80 -20.14 -3.13
N ASN A 579 19.76 -19.56 -3.74
CA ASN A 579 19.87 -18.44 -4.68
C ASN A 579 20.01 -17.06 -3.98
N ARG A 580 19.99 -17.02 -2.64
CA ARG A 580 20.25 -15.79 -1.85
C ARG A 580 21.76 -15.48 -1.82
N PRO A 581 22.15 -14.18 -1.81
CA PRO A 581 21.32 -12.97 -1.96
C PRO A 581 21.09 -12.55 -3.40
N ASP A 582 21.60 -13.27 -4.37
CA ASP A 582 21.73 -12.81 -5.77
C ASP A 582 20.39 -12.75 -6.50
N GLU A 583 19.48 -13.69 -6.24
CA GLU A 583 18.19 -13.78 -6.93
C GLU A 583 16.99 -13.40 -6.04
N LEU A 584 17.12 -13.49 -4.71
CA LEU A 584 16.04 -13.18 -3.78
C LEU A 584 16.56 -12.64 -2.44
N GLN A 585 15.77 -11.81 -1.77
CA GLN A 585 16.09 -11.24 -0.46
C GLN A 585 15.50 -12.10 0.68
N SER A 586 14.22 -12.39 0.61
CA SER A 586 13.49 -13.18 1.60
C SER A 586 12.35 -13.97 0.97
N ILE A 587 11.92 -15.02 1.65
CA ILE A 587 10.75 -15.81 1.28
C ILE A 587 9.83 -15.88 2.50
N THR A 588 8.65 -15.30 2.39
CA THR A 588 7.58 -15.44 3.39
C THR A 588 6.55 -16.42 2.86
N ALA A 589 6.29 -17.49 3.59
CA ALA A 589 5.31 -18.51 3.21
C ALA A 589 4.11 -18.48 4.15
N MET A 590 2.91 -18.63 3.60
CA MET A 590 1.65 -18.71 4.32
C MET A 590 0.87 -19.94 3.85
N ALA A 591 0.74 -20.94 4.71
CA ALA A 591 -0.16 -22.08 4.49
C ALA A 591 -1.55 -21.74 5.01
N GLY A 592 -2.59 -22.21 4.34
CA GLY A 592 -3.99 -21.95 4.71
C GLY A 592 -4.64 -20.79 3.95
N PHE A 593 -3.87 -20.08 3.17
CA PHE A 593 -4.32 -18.86 2.49
C PHE A 593 -3.47 -18.55 1.26
N PHE A 594 -4.10 -18.05 0.19
CA PHE A 594 -3.43 -17.28 -0.85
C PHE A 594 -4.35 -16.21 -1.44
N LEU A 595 -3.78 -15.24 -2.14
CA LEU A 595 -4.51 -14.23 -2.91
C LEU A 595 -4.53 -14.65 -4.38
N THR A 596 -5.69 -14.58 -5.03
CA THR A 596 -5.77 -14.75 -6.48
C THR A 596 -5.15 -13.55 -7.21
N LYS A 597 -5.00 -13.66 -8.55
CA LYS A 597 -4.55 -12.53 -9.40
C LYS A 597 -5.41 -11.25 -9.27
N ASP A 598 -6.66 -11.41 -8.87
CA ASP A 598 -7.61 -10.31 -8.65
C ASP A 598 -7.63 -9.88 -7.17
N TYR A 599 -6.57 -10.19 -6.41
CA TYR A 599 -6.41 -9.90 -4.97
C TYR A 599 -7.53 -10.46 -4.08
N ARG A 600 -8.13 -11.59 -4.49
CA ARG A 600 -9.18 -12.24 -3.72
C ARG A 600 -8.59 -13.29 -2.78
N PRO A 601 -8.97 -13.29 -1.52
CA PRO A 601 -8.52 -14.29 -0.57
C PRO A 601 -9.17 -15.66 -0.87
N VAL A 602 -8.36 -16.71 -0.89
CA VAL A 602 -8.77 -18.11 -0.92
C VAL A 602 -8.21 -18.78 0.32
N PHE A 603 -9.08 -19.45 1.06
CA PHE A 603 -8.70 -20.15 2.28
C PHE A 603 -8.88 -21.66 2.11
N GLY A 604 -8.06 -22.45 2.77
CA GLY A 604 -8.15 -23.90 2.77
C GLY A 604 -6.90 -24.54 3.33
N SER A 605 -7.03 -25.69 3.99
CA SER A 605 -5.88 -26.39 4.56
C SER A 605 -4.90 -26.89 3.50
N ASN A 606 -5.37 -27.08 2.26
CA ASN A 606 -4.57 -27.57 1.14
C ASN A 606 -3.99 -26.48 0.24
N VAL A 607 -4.16 -25.20 0.61
CA VAL A 607 -3.69 -24.07 -0.20
C VAL A 607 -2.66 -23.25 0.56
N GLY A 608 -1.77 -22.59 -0.18
CA GLY A 608 -0.82 -21.66 0.39
C GLY A 608 -0.01 -20.93 -0.67
N HIS A 609 0.76 -19.96 -0.24
CA HIS A 609 1.63 -19.22 -1.13
C HIS A 609 2.97 -18.87 -0.48
N LEU A 610 3.95 -18.61 -1.34
CA LEU A 610 5.19 -17.97 -0.97
C LEU A 610 5.23 -16.59 -1.60
N LEU A 611 5.50 -15.59 -0.78
CA LEU A 611 5.86 -14.24 -1.23
C LEU A 611 7.38 -14.16 -1.27
N VAL A 612 7.94 -14.08 -2.46
CA VAL A 612 9.38 -13.96 -2.68
C VAL A 612 9.72 -12.49 -2.89
N GLU A 613 10.52 -11.94 -1.99
CA GLU A 613 11.02 -10.57 -2.06
C GLU A 613 12.33 -10.54 -2.84
N LEU A 614 12.41 -9.64 -3.80
CA LEU A 614 13.58 -9.48 -4.65
C LEU A 614 14.57 -8.49 -4.05
N PRO A 615 15.87 -8.63 -4.32
CA PRO A 615 16.86 -7.60 -4.01
C PRO A 615 16.53 -6.28 -4.71
N GLN A 616 17.15 -5.19 -4.25
CA GLN A 616 17.04 -3.90 -4.93
C GLN A 616 17.47 -4.00 -6.39
N LYS A 617 16.88 -3.18 -7.25
CA LYS A 617 17.06 -3.25 -8.71
C LYS A 617 18.53 -3.24 -9.16
N GLY A 618 19.38 -2.49 -8.47
CA GLY A 618 20.83 -2.43 -8.75
C GLY A 618 21.60 -3.72 -8.40
N ASP A 619 21.08 -4.51 -7.49
CA ASP A 619 21.75 -5.70 -6.92
C ASP A 619 21.22 -7.02 -7.50
N ARG A 620 20.22 -6.96 -8.40
CA ARG A 620 19.62 -8.15 -9.02
C ARG A 620 20.52 -8.76 -10.08
N ASN A 621 20.98 -9.99 -9.86
CA ASN A 621 21.83 -10.69 -10.82
C ASN A 621 21.06 -11.41 -11.93
N PHE A 622 19.80 -11.83 -11.70
CA PHE A 622 19.00 -12.52 -12.71
C PHE A 622 18.70 -11.64 -13.95
N THR A 623 18.65 -10.31 -13.80
CA THR A 623 18.44 -9.38 -14.91
C THR A 623 19.56 -9.42 -15.94
N ARG A 624 20.75 -9.88 -15.57
CA ARG A 624 21.89 -10.09 -16.48
C ARG A 624 21.80 -11.43 -17.22
N ILE A 625 21.24 -12.46 -16.58
CA ILE A 625 21.15 -13.82 -17.11
C ILE A 625 19.98 -13.95 -18.11
N GLU A 626 18.88 -13.24 -17.88
CA GLU A 626 17.63 -13.38 -18.60
C GLU A 626 17.29 -12.15 -19.47
N ASN A 627 18.31 -11.45 -19.98
CA ASN A 627 18.17 -10.25 -20.83
C ASN A 627 17.24 -9.17 -20.27
N ASN A 628 17.10 -9.09 -18.95
CA ASN A 628 16.18 -8.20 -18.23
C ASN A 628 14.69 -8.43 -18.56
N ASP A 629 14.27 -9.64 -18.96
CA ASP A 629 12.86 -9.98 -19.13
C ASP A 629 12.30 -10.62 -17.83
N PRO A 630 11.52 -9.87 -17.05
CA PRO A 630 10.92 -10.40 -15.82
C PRO A 630 9.95 -11.57 -16.07
N SER A 631 9.30 -11.61 -17.23
CA SER A 631 8.39 -12.70 -17.60
C SER A 631 9.16 -14.01 -17.84
N GLU A 632 10.36 -13.93 -18.43
CA GLU A 632 11.24 -15.09 -18.62
C GLU A 632 11.72 -15.62 -17.26
N HIS A 633 12.08 -14.72 -16.33
CA HIS A 633 12.45 -15.11 -14.97
C HIS A 633 11.34 -15.91 -14.27
N LEU A 634 10.10 -15.38 -14.25
CA LEU A 634 8.96 -16.07 -13.64
C LEU A 634 8.68 -17.44 -14.27
N ASN A 635 8.78 -17.54 -15.59
CA ASN A 635 8.63 -18.83 -16.31
C ASN A 635 9.72 -19.84 -15.95
N ASN A 636 10.96 -19.36 -15.73
CA ASN A 636 12.06 -20.22 -15.32
C ASN A 636 11.90 -20.69 -13.87
N VAL A 637 11.45 -19.81 -12.97
CA VAL A 637 11.09 -20.15 -11.59
C VAL A 637 9.97 -21.20 -11.59
N LEU A 638 8.90 -20.98 -12.37
CA LEU A 638 7.79 -21.93 -12.49
C LEU A 638 8.28 -23.31 -12.94
N LYS A 639 9.08 -23.39 -14.00
CA LYS A 639 9.62 -24.67 -14.50
C LYS A 639 10.47 -25.40 -13.46
N LYS A 640 11.32 -24.65 -12.72
CA LYS A 640 12.17 -25.22 -11.66
C LYS A 640 11.30 -25.81 -10.55
N ILE A 641 10.26 -25.10 -10.12
CA ILE A 641 9.39 -25.53 -9.01
C ILE A 641 8.47 -26.66 -9.46
N ASP A 642 7.91 -26.59 -10.65
CA ASP A 642 7.03 -27.62 -11.21
C ASP A 642 7.77 -28.97 -11.35
N THR A 643 9.07 -28.94 -11.66
CA THR A 643 9.93 -30.13 -11.67
C THR A 643 10.22 -30.65 -10.26
N PHE A 644 10.26 -29.77 -9.26
CA PHE A 644 10.57 -30.10 -7.87
C PHE A 644 9.35 -30.60 -7.10
N VAL A 645 8.18 -30.05 -7.37
CA VAL A 645 6.92 -30.39 -6.72
C VAL A 645 6.28 -31.58 -7.45
N ASN A 646 5.77 -32.57 -6.72
CA ASN A 646 5.11 -33.74 -7.29
C ASN A 646 3.85 -33.37 -8.08
N ASP A 647 3.45 -34.19 -9.04
CA ASP A 647 2.26 -34.00 -9.92
C ASP A 647 0.93 -33.81 -9.18
N ASP A 648 0.86 -34.14 -7.89
CA ASP A 648 -0.34 -33.96 -7.05
C ASP A 648 -0.60 -32.51 -6.62
N TRP A 649 0.39 -31.60 -6.77
CA TRP A 649 0.29 -30.19 -6.39
C TRP A 649 0.25 -29.28 -7.62
N SER A 650 -0.72 -28.40 -7.66
CA SER A 650 -0.78 -27.32 -8.66
C SER A 650 0.08 -26.15 -8.24
N VAL A 651 0.95 -25.70 -9.15
CA VAL A 651 1.86 -24.55 -8.91
C VAL A 651 1.55 -23.43 -9.89
N ARG A 652 1.48 -22.21 -9.39
CA ARG A 652 1.36 -20.99 -10.21
C ARG A 652 2.37 -19.97 -9.72
N VAL A 653 3.00 -19.27 -10.65
CA VAL A 653 3.92 -18.17 -10.32
C VAL A 653 3.41 -16.90 -11.00
N ARG A 654 3.33 -15.81 -10.24
CA ARG A 654 2.88 -14.52 -10.75
C ARG A 654 3.57 -13.35 -10.05
N PRO A 655 3.66 -12.17 -10.68
CA PRO A 655 4.17 -10.96 -10.06
C PRO A 655 3.21 -10.42 -9.00
#